data_c525c3d0fb16883431aeec18553603e5
#
_entry.id   c525c3d0fb16883431aeec18553603e5
#
_cell.length_a   1.000
_cell.length_b   1.000
_cell.length_c   1.000
_cell.angle_alpha   90.00
_cell.angle_beta   90.00
_cell.angle_gamma   90.00
#
_symmetry.space_group_name_H-M   'P 1'
#
loop_
_entity.id
_entity.type
_entity.pdbx_description
1 polymer ?
#
loop_
_entity_poly.entity_id
_entity_poly.type
_entity_poly.pdbx_seq_one_letter_code
_entity_poly.pdbx_strand_id
1 'polypeptide(L)'
;MNQAQAYWLLILASCGTAFAVPPGFKIQTYAEYPNVNYPTALSAAANGDVYVSSDPNGSLGHIKGYGKVIRCRDTNNDGKADEFKDFVPVLHSPRGGHFLGDTLYIIHPPFLSAFIDKDLDGVSDEQKVLVEGFGWGIEHPRGADHTTNGVRMGIDGWLYVAVGDFGMPDAKGADGTRYTLMGGGVVRVRPDGSEMEPYALYCRNICDVAISPTLDLFSRDNTNDGKGWNTRLHHFVQYANHGYPKFYQNFKDEMMTPLADYGGGSGTGALYLQEPNFPEGYGDTLYTCDWTTGKFLRHPLAPFEATFVADQVEFHSNERAIDMDVDGSQRIYLADWRGGGFAYAGDGKAVGLVQQVVVENAAYKAFPDVRKLSDANLVKGIASPSAVARLETQREIIRRGSKPAFVSALTSYMKDGKLPLGARVAAIFTYKQMAGAAATKKLVALAADASVREFALRALTDRKKELANVPVKPFLDGLKDANPRVQRQAMIGLARLGKSTAATAILAAAATFENDPAKLKLGKEFAQDEHYTLSHIAVQCLIELNASKECLAALEQSPLQHYALLGLQQMHTKDTVDGLITVATNTNDDALRVGALGALSRLMHVEKPWDLKAWWSTRPDDRGPYFEPIPWEASERIKAALEANFAKVSENDRKPLIELFAKNRLDVSQLNLLNKDPVATVLGQPQPDEPSTAILVNAAKDTKLPWPRRSECYDAALRSSNDKTTGYRLEILAAWLDEANRDPSADQLITDFVNETNRGTEVAKLDELAKKSGDSAARIAWRALLTVLNSPLSKEESKKQVRDIADKNPMEVGFFLALADLKTPGFEKQIEAGMHFDNEKTIKVASAAMEAITTASASPDGKKMADLKADEVKKIAMESKGDIANGAKHFTALGCIACHSIDPAAAQKGPYLGAAGAKFQRDYLIESVLDPGKVVAQGFQTSVFAMKDHSTKMGFVTAEQDGVITLRDITGAASQIKRADVKEEQHPGTSMMPAGLASGLTSNQFTDLIEYLSSLKQTGG
;
A
#
# COMPACT_ATOMS: atom_id res chain seq x y z
N MET A 1 46.66 -26.05 -24.36
CA MET A 1 45.88 -24.79 -24.32
C MET A 1 44.86 -24.93 -23.23
N ASN A 2 45.01 -24.14 -22.16
CA ASN A 2 44.27 -24.32 -20.88
C ASN A 2 42.85 -23.78 -20.97
N GLN A 3 41.93 -24.44 -20.26
CA GLN A 3 40.52 -24.07 -20.09
C GLN A 3 40.26 -22.61 -19.61
N ALA A 4 41.32 -21.90 -19.21
CA ALA A 4 41.22 -20.48 -18.81
C ALA A 4 41.15 -19.50 -20.01
N GLN A 5 41.50 -19.92 -21.22
CA GLN A 5 41.37 -19.03 -22.40
C GLN A 5 40.04 -19.13 -23.14
N ALA A 6 39.24 -20.13 -22.83
CA ALA A 6 37.87 -20.27 -23.36
C ALA A 6 36.85 -19.39 -22.60
N TYR A 7 37.16 -18.95 -21.39
CA TYR A 7 36.28 -18.07 -20.59
C TYR A 7 36.40 -16.59 -20.94
N TRP A 8 37.50 -16.16 -21.62
CA TRP A 8 37.73 -14.75 -21.96
C TRP A 8 37.18 -14.33 -23.34
N LEU A 9 36.72 -15.28 -24.15
CA LEU A 9 36.10 -15.00 -25.46
C LEU A 9 34.56 -14.92 -25.43
N LEU A 10 33.93 -15.16 -24.24
CA LEU A 10 32.48 -15.03 -24.04
C LEU A 10 32.05 -13.73 -23.36
N ILE A 11 33.01 -12.84 -23.01
CA ILE A 11 32.76 -11.58 -22.28
C ILE A 11 32.80 -10.34 -23.15
N LEU A 12 33.09 -10.46 -24.46
CA LEU A 12 33.24 -9.32 -25.38
C LEU A 12 32.12 -9.17 -26.45
N ALA A 13 30.95 -9.77 -26.20
CA ALA A 13 29.79 -9.65 -27.10
C ALA A 13 28.49 -9.35 -26.36
N SER A 14 28.48 -8.38 -25.43
CA SER A 14 27.22 -7.83 -24.91
C SER A 14 27.37 -6.39 -24.44
N CYS A 15 27.69 -5.50 -25.38
CA CYS A 15 27.38 -4.08 -25.24
C CYS A 15 26.14 -3.76 -26.05
N GLY A 16 25.02 -4.22 -25.59
CA GLY A 16 23.66 -3.85 -25.93
C GLY A 16 22.84 -4.35 -24.76
N THR A 17 22.32 -3.50 -23.92
CA THR A 17 21.33 -3.84 -22.88
C THR A 17 20.03 -4.27 -23.55
N ALA A 18 20.01 -5.49 -24.12
CA ALA A 18 18.79 -6.16 -24.45
C ALA A 18 18.18 -6.58 -23.10
N PHE A 19 17.02 -6.05 -22.74
CA PHE A 19 16.19 -6.49 -21.64
C PHE A 19 15.87 -7.97 -21.89
N ALA A 20 16.52 -8.86 -21.16
CA ALA A 20 16.44 -10.30 -21.43
C ALA A 20 15.21 -10.89 -20.79
N VAL A 21 14.42 -11.63 -21.55
CA VAL A 21 13.43 -12.58 -20.99
C VAL A 21 14.15 -13.87 -20.52
N PRO A 22 13.53 -14.69 -19.66
CA PRO A 22 14.15 -15.96 -19.23
C PRO A 22 14.51 -16.87 -20.42
N PRO A 23 15.48 -17.76 -20.24
CA PRO A 23 15.83 -18.75 -21.27
C PRO A 23 14.60 -19.56 -21.71
N GLY A 24 14.48 -19.82 -23.01
CA GLY A 24 13.33 -20.50 -23.62
C GLY A 24 12.25 -19.54 -24.12
N PHE A 25 12.46 -18.22 -23.98
CA PHE A 25 11.54 -17.20 -24.52
C PHE A 25 12.25 -16.28 -25.49
N LYS A 26 11.48 -15.71 -26.43
CA LYS A 26 11.86 -14.60 -27.29
C LYS A 26 10.92 -13.44 -27.07
N ILE A 27 11.48 -12.21 -27.13
CA ILE A 27 10.72 -10.96 -27.03
C ILE A 27 11.02 -10.07 -28.23
N GLN A 28 9.98 -9.40 -28.74
CA GLN A 28 10.13 -8.40 -29.80
C GLN A 28 9.07 -7.30 -29.64
N THR A 29 9.33 -6.13 -30.22
CA THR A 29 8.33 -5.06 -30.33
C THR A 29 7.20 -5.50 -31.25
N TYR A 30 5.96 -5.49 -30.73
CA TYR A 30 4.75 -5.85 -31.47
C TYR A 30 4.08 -4.62 -32.08
N ALA A 31 3.92 -3.55 -31.30
CA ALA A 31 3.34 -2.29 -31.77
C ALA A 31 3.93 -1.10 -31.01
N GLU A 32 4.18 0.01 -31.71
CA GLU A 32 4.75 1.22 -31.16
C GLU A 32 4.27 2.48 -31.89
N TYR A 33 4.76 3.64 -31.46
CA TYR A 33 4.48 4.91 -32.11
C TYR A 33 4.85 4.87 -33.63
N PRO A 34 4.03 5.44 -34.52
CA PRO A 34 2.87 6.30 -34.26
C PRO A 34 1.54 5.55 -34.07
N ASN A 35 1.49 4.26 -34.29
CA ASN A 35 0.24 3.49 -34.27
C ASN A 35 -0.30 3.22 -32.86
N VAL A 36 0.59 3.00 -31.88
CA VAL A 36 0.27 2.85 -30.47
C VAL A 36 1.05 3.87 -29.66
N ASN A 37 0.37 4.59 -28.77
CA ASN A 37 0.98 5.58 -27.90
C ASN A 37 0.19 5.65 -26.57
N TYR A 38 0.86 5.89 -25.44
CA TYR A 38 0.25 5.94 -24.08
C TYR A 38 -0.63 4.73 -23.74
N PRO A 39 -0.14 3.47 -23.86
CA PRO A 39 -0.94 2.30 -23.52
C PRO A 39 -1.28 2.28 -22.03
N THR A 40 -2.56 2.29 -21.67
CA THR A 40 -3.05 2.24 -20.28
C THR A 40 -3.46 0.83 -19.85
N ALA A 41 -3.86 0.00 -20.81
CA ALA A 41 -4.16 -1.41 -20.64
C ALA A 41 -4.13 -2.11 -21.98
N LEU A 42 -4.09 -3.43 -21.97
CA LEU A 42 -4.26 -4.26 -23.16
C LEU A 42 -5.17 -5.44 -22.90
N SER A 43 -5.80 -5.94 -23.96
CA SER A 43 -6.54 -7.21 -23.95
C SER A 43 -6.22 -8.01 -25.21
N ALA A 44 -5.67 -9.20 -25.03
CA ALA A 44 -5.37 -10.10 -26.13
C ALA A 44 -6.58 -11.00 -26.39
N ALA A 45 -7.22 -10.83 -27.53
CA ALA A 45 -8.30 -11.71 -27.97
C ALA A 45 -7.75 -13.09 -28.33
N ALA A 46 -8.57 -14.12 -28.18
CA ALA A 46 -8.14 -15.49 -28.45
C ALA A 46 -7.67 -15.71 -29.90
N ASN A 47 -8.18 -14.94 -30.86
CA ASN A 47 -7.79 -15.00 -32.29
C ASN A 47 -6.43 -14.33 -32.59
N GLY A 48 -5.81 -13.67 -31.59
CA GLY A 48 -4.51 -12.98 -31.72
C GLY A 48 -4.59 -11.47 -31.97
N ASP A 49 -5.78 -10.89 -32.07
CA ASP A 49 -5.94 -9.44 -32.08
C ASP A 49 -5.61 -8.88 -30.68
N VAL A 50 -4.95 -7.73 -30.63
CA VAL A 50 -4.63 -7.06 -29.37
C VAL A 50 -5.32 -5.71 -29.33
N TYR A 51 -6.17 -5.53 -28.35
CA TYR A 51 -6.89 -4.29 -28.11
C TYR A 51 -6.11 -3.46 -27.09
N VAL A 52 -5.57 -2.33 -27.52
CA VAL A 52 -4.75 -1.44 -26.69
C VAL A 52 -5.55 -0.21 -26.31
N SER A 53 -5.82 -0.05 -25.04
CA SER A 53 -6.35 1.19 -24.48
C SER A 53 -5.25 2.25 -24.47
N SER A 54 -5.52 3.43 -25.02
CA SER A 54 -4.58 4.54 -25.14
C SER A 54 -5.16 5.78 -24.52
N ASP A 55 -4.45 6.41 -23.59
CA ASP A 55 -4.88 7.67 -22.95
C ASP A 55 -3.71 8.63 -22.75
N PRO A 56 -3.52 9.62 -23.65
CA PRO A 56 -2.48 10.63 -23.49
C PRO A 56 -2.62 11.52 -22.25
N ASN A 57 -3.79 11.56 -21.60
CA ASN A 57 -3.95 12.25 -20.32
C ASN A 57 -3.01 11.70 -19.23
N GLY A 58 -2.52 10.48 -19.38
CA GLY A 58 -1.86 9.79 -18.28
C GLY A 58 -2.81 9.56 -17.11
N SER A 59 -2.33 9.65 -15.86
CA SER A 59 -3.18 9.51 -14.67
C SER A 59 -3.87 10.81 -14.26
N LEU A 60 -3.27 11.97 -14.51
CA LEU A 60 -3.65 13.25 -13.92
C LEU A 60 -4.27 14.27 -14.89
N GLY A 61 -4.42 13.92 -16.17
CA GLY A 61 -4.98 14.82 -17.17
C GLY A 61 -6.50 14.89 -17.15
N HIS A 62 -7.06 15.98 -17.74
CA HIS A 62 -8.48 16.31 -17.73
C HIS A 62 -9.07 16.55 -19.12
N ILE A 63 -8.36 16.19 -20.21
CA ILE A 63 -8.81 16.44 -21.58
C ILE A 63 -9.82 15.39 -21.98
N LYS A 64 -11.07 15.79 -22.20
CA LYS A 64 -12.17 14.91 -22.61
C LYS A 64 -11.96 14.36 -24.02
N GLY A 65 -12.27 13.08 -24.24
CA GLY A 65 -12.21 12.43 -25.54
C GLY A 65 -10.79 12.25 -26.09
N TYR A 66 -9.78 12.28 -25.25
CA TYR A 66 -8.39 12.16 -25.68
C TYR A 66 -7.91 10.71 -25.76
N GLY A 67 -8.62 9.81 -25.08
CA GLY A 67 -8.35 8.38 -25.15
C GLY A 67 -9.06 7.69 -26.30
N LYS A 68 -8.63 6.48 -26.62
CA LYS A 68 -9.19 5.57 -27.61
C LYS A 68 -8.83 4.12 -27.34
N VAL A 69 -9.43 3.18 -28.05
CA VAL A 69 -9.00 1.78 -28.10
C VAL A 69 -8.57 1.43 -29.51
N ILE A 70 -7.38 0.87 -29.65
CA ILE A 70 -6.79 0.49 -30.94
C ILE A 70 -6.76 -1.03 -31.03
N ARG A 71 -7.35 -1.60 -32.08
CA ARG A 71 -7.14 -2.99 -32.43
C ARG A 71 -5.85 -3.12 -33.25
N CYS A 72 -4.91 -3.91 -32.78
CA CYS A 72 -3.66 -4.25 -33.44
C CYS A 72 -3.71 -5.71 -33.90
N ARG A 73 -3.38 -5.99 -35.16
CA ARG A 73 -3.36 -7.33 -35.74
C ARG A 73 -2.05 -7.59 -36.47
N ASP A 74 -1.51 -8.76 -36.27
CA ASP A 74 -0.39 -9.34 -37.02
C ASP A 74 -0.97 -10.30 -38.05
N THR A 75 -1.08 -9.86 -39.32
CA THR A 75 -1.74 -10.64 -40.40
C THR A 75 -0.82 -11.69 -41.00
N ASN A 76 0.48 -11.53 -40.88
CA ASN A 76 1.51 -12.38 -41.47
C ASN A 76 2.19 -13.33 -40.49
N ASN A 77 1.88 -13.20 -39.18
CA ASN A 77 2.43 -13.95 -38.05
C ASN A 77 3.96 -13.81 -37.89
N ASP A 78 4.53 -12.63 -38.18
CA ASP A 78 5.94 -12.32 -37.94
C ASP A 78 6.21 -11.78 -36.53
N GLY A 79 5.13 -11.58 -35.75
CA GLY A 79 5.16 -11.06 -34.38
C GLY A 79 5.15 -9.55 -34.28
N LYS A 80 4.82 -8.86 -35.39
CA LYS A 80 4.59 -7.42 -35.43
C LYS A 80 3.22 -7.11 -35.98
N ALA A 81 2.49 -6.21 -35.35
CA ALA A 81 1.22 -5.76 -35.87
C ALA A 81 1.44 -4.95 -37.17
N ASP A 82 0.71 -5.30 -38.23
CA ASP A 82 0.74 -4.66 -39.54
C ASP A 82 -0.63 -4.08 -39.93
N GLU A 83 -1.70 -4.37 -39.20
CA GLU A 83 -3.01 -3.75 -39.32
C GLU A 83 -3.45 -3.11 -38.04
N PHE A 84 -3.88 -1.82 -38.13
CA PHE A 84 -4.32 -1.01 -37.00
C PHE A 84 -5.68 -0.40 -37.32
N LYS A 85 -6.64 -0.53 -36.39
CA LYS A 85 -7.95 0.14 -36.47
C LYS A 85 -8.29 0.76 -35.13
N ASP A 86 -8.84 1.98 -35.17
CA ASP A 86 -9.44 2.58 -34.00
C ASP A 86 -10.75 1.84 -33.68
N PHE A 87 -10.71 0.87 -32.78
CA PHE A 87 -11.85 0.04 -32.37
C PHE A 87 -12.91 0.90 -31.66
N VAL A 88 -12.47 1.78 -30.75
CA VAL A 88 -13.26 2.88 -30.21
C VAL A 88 -12.46 4.16 -30.42
N PRO A 89 -12.85 5.04 -31.38
CA PRO A 89 -12.01 6.16 -31.81
C PRO A 89 -11.92 7.30 -30.78
N VAL A 90 -12.92 7.42 -29.90
CA VAL A 90 -12.98 8.47 -28.87
C VAL A 90 -13.55 7.89 -27.58
N LEU A 91 -12.75 7.96 -26.51
CA LEU A 91 -13.14 7.47 -25.20
C LEU A 91 -12.52 8.34 -24.10
N HIS A 92 -13.20 8.48 -22.97
CA HIS A 92 -12.62 9.19 -21.82
C HIS A 92 -11.92 8.18 -20.92
N SER A 93 -10.66 8.43 -20.64
CA SER A 93 -9.87 7.68 -19.66
C SER A 93 -10.02 6.15 -19.71
N PRO A 94 -9.81 5.47 -20.85
CA PRO A 94 -9.83 4.02 -20.88
C PRO A 94 -8.75 3.46 -19.94
N ARG A 95 -9.13 2.54 -19.03
CA ARG A 95 -8.23 2.02 -18.00
C ARG A 95 -7.97 0.54 -18.14
N GLY A 96 -8.95 -0.31 -18.10
CA GLY A 96 -8.79 -1.74 -18.23
C GLY A 96 -9.87 -2.32 -19.12
N GLY A 97 -9.51 -3.31 -19.94
CA GLY A 97 -10.44 -3.95 -20.86
C GLY A 97 -10.26 -5.46 -20.90
N HIS A 98 -11.32 -6.17 -21.26
CA HIS A 98 -11.32 -7.60 -21.50
C HIS A 98 -12.16 -7.91 -22.74
N PHE A 99 -11.51 -8.32 -23.82
CA PHE A 99 -12.17 -8.71 -25.06
C PHE A 99 -12.53 -10.20 -25.03
N LEU A 100 -13.76 -10.51 -25.34
CA LEU A 100 -14.24 -11.88 -25.33
C LEU A 100 -15.30 -12.10 -26.41
N GLY A 101 -15.02 -12.97 -27.37
CA GLY A 101 -15.92 -13.26 -28.47
C GLY A 101 -16.06 -12.16 -29.51
N ASP A 102 -16.96 -11.20 -29.31
CA ASP A 102 -17.22 -10.02 -30.14
C ASP A 102 -17.32 -8.73 -29.30
N THR A 103 -17.05 -8.83 -28.02
CA THR A 103 -17.37 -7.76 -27.06
C THR A 103 -16.13 -7.39 -26.27
N LEU A 104 -15.81 -6.09 -26.26
CA LEU A 104 -14.85 -5.49 -25.32
C LEU A 104 -15.61 -4.93 -24.14
N TYR A 105 -15.41 -5.53 -22.96
CA TYR A 105 -15.79 -4.95 -21.68
C TYR A 105 -14.69 -4.00 -21.25
N ILE A 106 -14.99 -2.74 -21.00
CA ILE A 106 -13.96 -1.75 -20.67
C ILE A 106 -14.39 -0.80 -19.58
N ILE A 107 -13.48 -0.54 -18.66
CA ILE A 107 -13.56 0.53 -17.66
C ILE A 107 -13.08 1.83 -18.31
N HIS A 108 -13.95 2.83 -18.31
CA HIS A 108 -13.63 4.20 -18.70
C HIS A 108 -14.37 5.16 -17.75
N PRO A 109 -13.82 5.40 -16.55
CA PRO A 109 -14.55 6.04 -15.46
C PRO A 109 -15.24 7.35 -15.90
N PRO A 110 -16.49 7.56 -15.45
CA PRO A 110 -17.24 6.80 -14.43
C PRO A 110 -18.11 5.67 -14.99
N PHE A 111 -17.71 4.99 -16.04
CA PHE A 111 -18.51 3.93 -16.69
C PHE A 111 -17.77 2.60 -16.79
N LEU A 112 -18.53 1.52 -16.71
CA LEU A 112 -18.21 0.23 -17.31
C LEU A 112 -19.13 0.06 -18.53
N SER A 113 -18.54 -0.18 -19.70
CA SER A 113 -19.30 -0.39 -20.94
C SER A 113 -18.89 -1.68 -21.65
N ALA A 114 -19.82 -2.22 -22.44
CA ALA A 114 -19.57 -3.23 -23.45
C ALA A 114 -19.59 -2.56 -24.83
N PHE A 115 -18.52 -2.72 -25.59
CA PHE A 115 -18.42 -2.32 -26.99
C PHE A 115 -18.45 -3.58 -27.86
N ILE A 116 -19.41 -3.68 -28.76
CA ILE A 116 -19.71 -4.89 -29.51
C ILE A 116 -19.38 -4.65 -30.98
N ASP A 117 -18.58 -5.52 -31.55
CA ASP A 117 -18.21 -5.62 -32.97
C ASP A 117 -19.00 -6.77 -33.59
N LYS A 118 -20.18 -6.44 -34.17
CA LYS A 118 -21.16 -7.45 -34.63
C LYS A 118 -20.76 -8.16 -35.91
N ASP A 119 -20.09 -7.44 -36.80
CA ASP A 119 -19.65 -7.97 -38.10
C ASP A 119 -18.18 -8.40 -38.12
N LEU A 120 -17.46 -8.19 -36.97
CA LEU A 120 -16.05 -8.56 -36.76
C LEU A 120 -15.08 -7.84 -37.73
N ASP A 121 -15.43 -6.65 -38.13
CA ASP A 121 -14.56 -5.85 -38.97
C ASP A 121 -13.42 -5.15 -38.21
N GLY A 122 -13.53 -5.13 -36.87
CA GLY A 122 -12.53 -4.54 -35.94
C GLY A 122 -12.83 -3.10 -35.58
N VAL A 123 -14.07 -2.66 -35.75
CA VAL A 123 -14.62 -1.40 -35.24
C VAL A 123 -15.89 -1.70 -34.44
N SER A 124 -16.09 -1.05 -33.33
CA SER A 124 -17.28 -1.27 -32.50
C SER A 124 -18.53 -0.67 -33.15
N ASP A 125 -19.57 -1.48 -33.31
CA ASP A 125 -20.90 -1.08 -33.85
C ASP A 125 -21.86 -0.57 -32.78
N GLU A 126 -21.70 -1.04 -31.55
CA GLU A 126 -22.66 -0.78 -30.48
C GLU A 126 -21.95 -0.60 -29.13
N GLN A 127 -22.37 0.42 -28.40
CA GLN A 127 -22.00 0.63 -27.00
C GLN A 127 -23.18 0.37 -26.08
N LYS A 128 -22.97 -0.43 -25.04
CA LYS A 128 -23.90 -0.59 -23.91
C LYS A 128 -23.22 -0.17 -22.61
N VAL A 129 -23.77 0.82 -21.93
CA VAL A 129 -23.35 1.16 -20.57
C VAL A 129 -23.91 0.13 -19.62
N LEU A 130 -23.05 -0.60 -18.91
CA LEU A 130 -23.41 -1.64 -17.95
C LEU A 130 -23.56 -1.10 -16.55
N VAL A 131 -22.65 -0.19 -16.15
CA VAL A 131 -22.68 0.51 -14.86
C VAL A 131 -22.35 1.98 -15.06
N GLU A 132 -23.17 2.86 -14.47
CA GLU A 132 -22.93 4.32 -14.38
C GLU A 132 -22.38 4.68 -13.00
N GLY A 133 -21.66 5.79 -12.87
CA GLY A 133 -21.10 6.24 -11.58
C GLY A 133 -20.05 5.27 -11.00
N PHE A 134 -19.43 4.47 -11.86
CA PHE A 134 -18.48 3.42 -11.49
C PHE A 134 -17.08 4.01 -11.29
N GLY A 135 -16.89 4.70 -10.16
CA GLY A 135 -15.69 5.44 -9.82
C GLY A 135 -15.74 6.90 -10.24
N TRP A 136 -14.63 7.58 -10.07
CA TRP A 136 -14.47 8.99 -10.43
C TRP A 136 -13.98 9.11 -11.87
N GLY A 137 -14.60 10.02 -12.63
CA GLY A 137 -14.13 10.38 -13.96
C GLY A 137 -13.06 11.45 -13.96
N ILE A 138 -12.70 11.94 -15.14
CA ILE A 138 -11.69 12.99 -15.35
C ILE A 138 -12.05 14.36 -14.72
N GLU A 139 -13.27 14.51 -14.22
CA GLU A 139 -13.72 15.71 -13.47
C GLU A 139 -13.17 15.74 -12.01
N HIS A 140 -12.67 14.60 -11.50
CA HIS A 140 -12.04 14.56 -10.18
C HIS A 140 -10.76 15.43 -10.20
N PRO A 141 -10.41 16.14 -9.10
CA PRO A 141 -9.20 17.00 -9.05
C PRO A 141 -7.88 16.30 -9.42
N ARG A 142 -7.82 15.00 -9.32
CA ARG A 142 -6.67 14.17 -9.73
C ARG A 142 -6.91 13.37 -11.03
N GLY A 143 -7.83 13.80 -11.87
CA GLY A 143 -8.15 13.08 -13.10
C GLY A 143 -8.67 11.67 -12.82
N ALA A 144 -8.27 10.69 -13.62
CA ALA A 144 -8.66 9.30 -13.45
C ALA A 144 -7.65 8.49 -12.59
N ASP A 145 -6.89 9.15 -11.74
CA ASP A 145 -5.98 8.52 -10.78
C ASP A 145 -6.79 7.89 -9.62
N HIS A 146 -6.36 6.73 -9.13
CA HIS A 146 -6.97 6.03 -7.99
C HIS A 146 -8.47 5.72 -8.10
N THR A 147 -8.99 5.62 -9.31
CA THR A 147 -10.38 5.30 -9.61
C THR A 147 -10.59 3.81 -9.94
N THR A 148 -11.66 3.45 -10.64
CA THR A 148 -11.84 2.09 -11.17
C THR A 148 -10.87 1.83 -12.32
N ASN A 149 -10.31 0.63 -12.39
CA ASN A 149 -9.22 0.27 -13.30
C ASN A 149 -9.53 -1.00 -14.11
N GLY A 150 -8.80 -2.10 -13.87
CA GLY A 150 -8.90 -3.34 -14.64
C GLY A 150 -10.23 -4.07 -14.50
N VAL A 151 -10.62 -4.79 -15.56
CA VAL A 151 -11.76 -5.69 -15.59
C VAL A 151 -11.38 -7.02 -16.21
N ARG A 152 -11.75 -8.13 -15.56
CA ARG A 152 -11.53 -9.50 -16.06
C ARG A 152 -12.78 -10.35 -15.85
N MET A 153 -13.09 -11.25 -16.79
CA MET A 153 -14.19 -12.21 -16.64
C MET A 153 -13.69 -13.53 -16.05
N GLY A 154 -14.30 -13.94 -14.94
CA GLY A 154 -14.08 -15.27 -14.37
C GLY A 154 -14.87 -16.36 -15.10
N ILE A 155 -14.41 -17.62 -14.96
CA ILE A 155 -15.14 -18.80 -15.51
C ILE A 155 -16.52 -18.99 -14.83
N ASP A 156 -16.81 -18.29 -13.72
CA ASP A 156 -18.14 -18.21 -13.11
C ASP A 156 -19.05 -17.18 -13.81
N GLY A 157 -18.51 -16.47 -14.80
CA GLY A 157 -19.24 -15.54 -15.65
C GLY A 157 -19.51 -14.17 -15.00
N TRP A 158 -18.76 -13.81 -13.96
CA TRP A 158 -18.74 -12.47 -13.41
C TRP A 158 -17.62 -11.64 -14.04
N LEU A 159 -17.86 -10.38 -14.26
CA LEU A 159 -16.85 -9.37 -14.47
C LEU A 159 -16.34 -8.89 -13.10
N TYR A 160 -15.08 -9.09 -12.82
CA TYR A 160 -14.39 -8.59 -11.63
C TYR A 160 -13.65 -7.32 -11.96
N VAL A 161 -13.85 -6.29 -11.17
CA VAL A 161 -13.31 -4.94 -11.41
C VAL A 161 -12.46 -4.51 -10.24
N ALA A 162 -11.25 -4.05 -10.54
CA ALA A 162 -10.34 -3.41 -9.60
C ALA A 162 -10.80 -1.97 -9.34
N VAL A 163 -10.94 -1.60 -8.07
CA VAL A 163 -11.33 -0.26 -7.62
C VAL A 163 -10.22 0.34 -6.78
N GLY A 164 -9.75 1.53 -7.15
CA GLY A 164 -8.78 2.31 -6.37
C GLY A 164 -9.41 2.97 -5.14
N ASP A 165 -8.57 3.46 -4.24
CA ASP A 165 -8.98 3.92 -2.91
C ASP A 165 -9.81 5.21 -2.89
N PHE A 166 -9.93 5.94 -3.99
CA PHE A 166 -10.90 7.02 -4.08
C PHE A 166 -12.36 6.53 -4.17
N GLY A 167 -12.54 5.24 -4.46
CA GLY A 167 -13.82 4.55 -4.34
C GLY A 167 -14.81 4.86 -5.45
N MET A 168 -16.06 4.55 -5.16
CA MET A 168 -17.20 4.73 -6.07
C MET A 168 -18.30 5.52 -5.36
N PRO A 169 -18.57 6.77 -5.74
CA PRO A 169 -19.53 7.62 -5.01
C PRO A 169 -20.98 7.13 -5.15
N ASP A 170 -21.38 6.64 -6.33
CA ASP A 170 -22.76 6.23 -6.58
C ASP A 170 -22.85 5.34 -7.82
N ALA A 171 -22.33 4.13 -7.75
CA ALA A 171 -22.40 3.18 -8.86
C ALA A 171 -23.82 2.62 -9.00
N LYS A 172 -24.34 2.62 -10.25
CA LYS A 172 -25.67 2.12 -10.61
C LYS A 172 -25.57 1.12 -11.75
N GLY A 173 -25.91 -0.12 -11.47
CA GLY A 173 -26.01 -1.20 -12.46
C GLY A 173 -27.25 -1.08 -13.36
N ALA A 174 -27.26 -1.81 -14.49
CA ALA A 174 -28.35 -1.80 -15.45
C ALA A 174 -29.69 -2.30 -14.87
N ASP A 175 -29.68 -3.12 -13.83
CA ASP A 175 -30.87 -3.59 -13.12
C ASP A 175 -31.32 -2.62 -12.00
N GLY A 176 -30.68 -1.47 -11.87
CA GLY A 176 -30.97 -0.47 -10.86
C GLY A 176 -30.29 -0.75 -9.49
N THR A 177 -29.49 -1.81 -9.35
CA THR A 177 -28.66 -2.04 -8.15
C THR A 177 -27.71 -0.88 -7.96
N ARG A 178 -27.66 -0.31 -6.75
CA ARG A 178 -26.76 0.81 -6.40
C ARG A 178 -25.77 0.39 -5.33
N TYR A 179 -24.58 0.88 -5.43
CA TYR A 179 -23.53 0.65 -4.45
C TYR A 179 -22.59 1.85 -4.30
N THR A 180 -22.33 2.23 -3.07
CA THR A 180 -21.35 3.27 -2.70
C THR A 180 -20.19 2.62 -1.98
N LEU A 181 -18.96 2.85 -2.42
CA LEU A 181 -17.74 2.34 -1.79
C LEU A 181 -16.80 3.50 -1.46
N MET A 182 -16.62 3.76 -0.17
CA MET A 182 -15.62 4.69 0.34
C MET A 182 -14.31 3.91 0.61
N GLY A 183 -13.48 3.73 -0.41
CA GLY A 183 -12.24 2.96 -0.40
C GLY A 183 -12.06 2.12 -1.65
N GLY A 184 -10.90 1.45 -1.75
CA GLY A 184 -10.60 0.53 -2.84
C GLY A 184 -11.07 -0.90 -2.57
N GLY A 185 -10.94 -1.77 -3.57
CA GLY A 185 -11.25 -3.19 -3.45
C GLY A 185 -11.61 -3.83 -4.78
N VAL A 186 -12.29 -4.97 -4.70
CA VAL A 186 -12.80 -5.70 -5.86
C VAL A 186 -14.33 -5.72 -5.82
N VAL A 187 -14.94 -5.27 -6.91
CA VAL A 187 -16.40 -5.33 -7.13
C VAL A 187 -16.65 -6.29 -8.31
N ARG A 188 -17.78 -7.01 -8.29
CA ARG A 188 -18.15 -7.85 -9.41
C ARG A 188 -19.56 -7.51 -9.92
N VAL A 189 -19.75 -7.66 -11.21
CA VAL A 189 -21.03 -7.38 -11.90
C VAL A 189 -21.23 -8.40 -13.01
N ARG A 190 -22.49 -8.70 -13.36
CA ARG A 190 -22.79 -9.57 -14.50
C ARG A 190 -22.50 -8.87 -15.82
N PRO A 191 -22.21 -9.62 -16.92
CA PRO A 191 -21.92 -9.05 -18.24
C PRO A 191 -23.07 -8.23 -18.85
N ASP A 192 -24.27 -8.31 -18.29
CA ASP A 192 -25.44 -7.51 -18.64
C ASP A 192 -25.63 -6.26 -17.75
N GLY A 193 -24.66 -6.01 -16.85
CA GLY A 193 -24.69 -4.88 -15.90
C GLY A 193 -25.55 -5.12 -14.66
N SER A 194 -26.11 -6.33 -14.47
CA SER A 194 -26.95 -6.66 -13.32
C SER A 194 -26.15 -7.22 -12.12
N GLU A 195 -26.81 -7.31 -10.97
CA GLU A 195 -26.33 -7.98 -9.75
C GLU A 195 -24.97 -7.47 -9.25
N MET A 196 -24.69 -6.19 -9.41
CA MET A 196 -23.44 -5.58 -8.89
C MET A 196 -23.33 -5.79 -7.37
N GLU A 197 -22.19 -6.32 -6.91
CA GLU A 197 -21.91 -6.52 -5.50
C GLU A 197 -20.40 -6.38 -5.16
N PRO A 198 -20.06 -5.95 -3.93
CA PRO A 198 -18.69 -5.98 -3.46
C PRO A 198 -18.21 -7.43 -3.31
N TYR A 199 -16.94 -7.65 -3.58
CA TYR A 199 -16.30 -8.97 -3.40
C TYR A 199 -15.27 -8.95 -2.26
N ALA A 200 -14.30 -8.03 -2.31
CA ALA A 200 -13.32 -7.78 -1.25
C ALA A 200 -13.06 -6.28 -1.15
N LEU A 201 -12.75 -5.75 0.04
CA LEU A 201 -12.78 -4.33 0.31
C LEU A 201 -11.46 -3.83 0.91
N TYR A 202 -11.25 -2.51 0.78
CA TYR A 202 -10.26 -1.72 1.49
C TYR A 202 -8.81 -2.03 1.11
N CYS A 203 -8.54 -2.08 -0.20
CA CYS A 203 -7.20 -1.97 -0.78
C CYS A 203 -6.86 -0.51 -1.10
N ARG A 204 -5.59 -0.23 -1.38
CA ARG A 204 -5.21 1.09 -1.86
C ARG A 204 -5.58 1.25 -3.35
N ASN A 205 -4.66 1.20 -4.26
CA ASN A 205 -4.93 1.44 -5.68
C ASN A 205 -4.54 0.21 -6.50
N ILE A 206 -5.40 -0.80 -6.46
CA ILE A 206 -5.24 -1.97 -7.34
C ILE A 206 -5.68 -1.62 -8.76
N CYS A 207 -4.85 -1.97 -9.74
CA CYS A 207 -5.10 -1.59 -11.14
C CYS A 207 -5.66 -2.73 -11.98
N ASP A 208 -5.49 -4.00 -11.59
CA ASP A 208 -6.07 -5.15 -12.29
C ASP A 208 -6.29 -6.31 -11.31
N VAL A 209 -7.01 -7.35 -11.75
CA VAL A 209 -7.33 -8.55 -10.99
C VAL A 209 -7.00 -9.79 -11.82
N ALA A 210 -6.00 -10.57 -11.41
CA ALA A 210 -5.73 -11.88 -11.96
C ALA A 210 -6.71 -12.92 -11.42
N ILE A 211 -7.24 -13.81 -12.26
CA ILE A 211 -8.21 -14.85 -11.88
C ILE A 211 -7.65 -16.20 -12.26
N SER A 212 -7.40 -17.07 -11.28
CA SER A 212 -6.97 -18.44 -11.53
C SER A 212 -8.11 -19.29 -12.10
N PRO A 213 -7.81 -20.42 -12.75
CA PRO A 213 -8.83 -21.37 -13.23
C PRO A 213 -9.68 -21.98 -12.11
N THR A 214 -9.26 -21.83 -10.86
CA THR A 214 -9.99 -22.24 -9.66
C THR A 214 -10.66 -21.08 -8.95
N LEU A 215 -10.76 -19.93 -9.65
CA LEU A 215 -11.43 -18.72 -9.16
C LEU A 215 -10.78 -18.12 -7.89
N ASP A 216 -9.49 -18.31 -7.70
CA ASP A 216 -8.72 -17.50 -6.76
C ASP A 216 -8.32 -16.19 -7.45
N LEU A 217 -8.50 -15.08 -6.76
CA LEU A 217 -8.28 -13.75 -7.30
C LEU A 217 -7.06 -13.12 -6.64
N PHE A 218 -6.23 -12.47 -7.44
CA PHE A 218 -4.99 -11.84 -6.95
C PHE A 218 -4.80 -10.47 -7.56
N SER A 219 -4.15 -9.58 -6.82
CA SER A 219 -3.61 -8.34 -7.37
C SER A 219 -2.41 -7.87 -6.55
N ARG A 220 -1.52 -7.16 -7.23
CA ARG A 220 -0.45 -6.39 -6.61
C ARG A 220 -0.98 -5.00 -6.28
N ASP A 221 -0.99 -4.66 -4.98
CA ASP A 221 -1.44 -3.35 -4.51
C ASP A 221 -0.32 -2.30 -4.65
N ASN A 222 -0.63 -1.06 -4.37
CA ASN A 222 0.25 0.08 -4.49
C ASN A 222 0.67 0.59 -3.09
N THR A 223 1.89 1.16 -2.97
CA THR A 223 2.36 1.81 -1.74
C THR A 223 1.65 3.15 -1.51
N ASN A 224 1.43 3.54 -0.25
CA ASN A 224 0.90 4.86 0.09
C ASN A 224 1.95 5.97 0.07
N ASP A 225 3.16 5.72 -0.45
CA ASP A 225 4.28 6.67 -0.53
C ASP A 225 4.69 7.28 0.83
N GLY A 226 4.21 6.69 1.91
CA GLY A 226 4.44 7.08 3.28
C GLY A 226 4.84 5.91 4.15
N LYS A 227 4.43 5.95 5.42
CA LYS A 227 4.67 4.86 6.34
C LYS A 227 3.49 3.89 6.39
N GLY A 228 3.80 2.61 6.52
CA GLY A 228 2.88 1.57 6.96
C GLY A 228 2.14 0.80 5.89
N TRP A 229 1.91 1.33 4.69
CA TRP A 229 1.31 0.56 3.60
C TRP A 229 2.30 0.42 2.45
N ASN A 230 2.78 -0.79 2.27
CA ASN A 230 3.70 -1.17 1.21
C ASN A 230 2.96 -1.75 0.00
N THR A 231 3.69 -2.01 -1.07
CA THR A 231 3.22 -2.83 -2.19
C THR A 231 3.04 -4.26 -1.73
N ARG A 232 1.81 -4.74 -1.73
CA ARG A 232 1.42 -6.07 -1.21
C ARG A 232 0.84 -6.93 -2.31
N LEU A 233 1.03 -8.23 -2.20
CA LEU A 233 0.30 -9.20 -3.02
C LEU A 233 -0.91 -9.69 -2.22
N HIS A 234 -2.10 -9.41 -2.71
CA HIS A 234 -3.35 -9.84 -2.09
C HIS A 234 -3.92 -11.10 -2.77
N HIS A 235 -4.48 -11.99 -1.95
CA HIS A 235 -5.43 -13.01 -2.35
C HIS A 235 -6.82 -12.52 -1.95
N PHE A 236 -7.67 -12.21 -2.92
CA PHE A 236 -9.01 -11.75 -2.66
C PHE A 236 -9.97 -12.91 -2.41
N VAL A 237 -10.55 -12.89 -1.25
CA VAL A 237 -11.61 -13.81 -0.82
C VAL A 237 -12.89 -13.00 -0.62
N GLN A 238 -14.03 -13.56 -0.96
CA GLN A 238 -15.30 -12.84 -0.76
C GLN A 238 -15.49 -12.46 0.70
N TYR A 239 -15.90 -11.22 0.96
CA TYR A 239 -16.00 -10.54 2.25
C TYR A 239 -14.66 -10.10 2.88
N ALA A 240 -13.51 -10.47 2.35
CA ALA A 240 -12.24 -10.03 2.91
C ALA A 240 -12.15 -8.51 3.03
N ASN A 241 -11.62 -8.04 4.17
CA ASN A 241 -11.33 -6.65 4.46
C ASN A 241 -9.81 -6.50 4.56
N HIS A 242 -9.19 -5.79 3.62
CA HIS A 242 -7.75 -5.58 3.57
C HIS A 242 -7.27 -4.36 4.38
N GLY A 243 -8.20 -3.58 4.96
CA GLY A 243 -7.94 -2.58 6.01
C GLY A 243 -7.50 -1.20 5.56
N TYR A 244 -7.14 -0.97 4.30
CA TYR A 244 -6.71 0.36 3.84
C TYR A 244 -7.92 1.27 3.55
N PRO A 245 -7.91 2.53 3.97
CA PRO A 245 -6.90 3.20 4.80
C PRO A 245 -7.26 3.20 6.30
N LYS A 246 -8.38 2.62 6.72
CA LYS A 246 -8.96 2.82 8.06
C LYS A 246 -8.26 2.03 9.16
N PHE A 247 -7.79 0.80 8.87
CA PHE A 247 -7.32 -0.13 9.92
C PHE A 247 -5.80 -0.35 9.92
N TYR A 248 -5.11 -0.11 8.83
CA TYR A 248 -3.73 -0.59 8.62
C TYR A 248 -2.70 -0.07 9.62
N GLN A 249 -2.93 1.08 10.25
CA GLN A 249 -2.03 1.62 11.26
C GLN A 249 -2.34 1.08 12.67
N ASN A 250 -3.62 0.95 13.01
CA ASN A 250 -4.03 0.76 14.39
C ASN A 250 -4.70 -0.58 14.68
N PHE A 251 -5.24 -1.29 13.67
CA PHE A 251 -6.14 -2.44 13.86
C PHE A 251 -5.78 -3.59 12.91
N LYS A 252 -4.55 -4.08 13.02
CA LYS A 252 -4.02 -5.15 12.14
C LYS A 252 -4.81 -6.45 12.26
N ASP A 253 -5.33 -6.77 13.43
CA ASP A 253 -6.13 -7.99 13.70
C ASP A 253 -7.47 -7.99 12.96
N GLU A 254 -7.90 -6.83 12.44
CA GLU A 254 -9.13 -6.68 11.67
C GLU A 254 -8.93 -6.78 10.17
N MET A 255 -7.69 -6.94 9.71
CA MET A 255 -7.33 -6.98 8.29
C MET A 255 -7.03 -8.39 7.80
N MET A 256 -7.36 -8.63 6.52
CA MET A 256 -6.87 -9.81 5.82
C MET A 256 -5.35 -9.72 5.61
N THR A 257 -4.63 -10.72 6.04
CA THR A 257 -3.17 -10.81 5.83
C THR A 257 -2.85 -10.90 4.33
N PRO A 258 -1.93 -10.10 3.78
CA PRO A 258 -1.48 -10.25 2.40
C PRO A 258 -0.63 -11.52 2.24
N LEU A 259 -0.50 -12.03 1.01
CA LEU A 259 0.40 -13.15 0.71
C LEU A 259 1.87 -12.77 0.85
N ALA A 260 2.19 -11.53 0.55
CA ALA A 260 3.54 -11.00 0.65
C ALA A 260 3.52 -9.47 0.73
N ASP A 261 4.58 -8.90 1.34
CA ASP A 261 4.86 -7.48 1.37
C ASP A 261 6.20 -7.24 0.65
N TYR A 262 6.18 -6.48 -0.44
CA TYR A 262 7.34 -6.26 -1.30
C TYR A 262 7.98 -4.86 -1.12
N GLY A 263 7.54 -4.10 -0.15
CA GLY A 263 8.06 -2.77 0.09
C GLY A 263 7.56 -1.72 -0.90
N GLY A 264 8.45 -0.96 -1.52
CA GLY A 264 8.09 0.09 -2.49
C GLY A 264 7.66 -0.48 -3.85
N GLY A 265 6.89 0.30 -4.60
CA GLY A 265 6.43 -0.06 -5.93
C GLY A 265 5.06 0.51 -6.25
N SER A 266 4.57 0.26 -7.47
CA SER A 266 3.22 0.61 -7.92
C SER A 266 2.68 -0.52 -8.78
N GLY A 267 1.83 -1.35 -8.17
CA GLY A 267 1.17 -2.45 -8.89
C GLY A 267 0.28 -1.91 -10.01
N THR A 268 0.34 -2.56 -11.18
CA THR A 268 -0.46 -2.22 -12.37
C THR A 268 -1.18 -3.47 -12.88
N GLY A 269 -0.83 -4.03 -14.04
CA GLY A 269 -1.49 -5.21 -14.59
C GLY A 269 -1.30 -6.49 -13.78
N ALA A 270 -2.22 -7.43 -13.91
CA ALA A 270 -2.17 -8.74 -13.29
C ALA A 270 -2.78 -9.83 -14.20
N LEU A 271 -2.11 -10.97 -14.30
CA LEU A 271 -2.55 -12.10 -15.12
C LEU A 271 -2.27 -13.42 -14.39
N TYR A 272 -3.25 -14.30 -14.27
CA TYR A 272 -3.00 -15.70 -13.98
C TYR A 272 -2.94 -16.46 -15.30
N LEU A 273 -1.74 -16.87 -15.68
CA LEU A 273 -1.51 -17.65 -16.90
C LEU A 273 -1.73 -19.12 -16.62
N GLN A 274 -2.65 -19.78 -17.34
CA GLN A 274 -2.73 -21.23 -17.41
C GLN A 274 -2.87 -21.67 -18.85
N GLU A 275 -1.70 -21.84 -19.49
CA GLU A 275 -1.60 -22.24 -20.88
C GLU A 275 -0.59 -23.40 -21.02
N PRO A 276 -0.87 -24.40 -21.87
CA PRO A 276 0.07 -25.51 -22.11
C PRO A 276 1.30 -25.04 -22.91
N ASN A 277 2.32 -25.94 -22.98
CA ASN A 277 3.51 -25.76 -23.81
C ASN A 277 4.49 -24.64 -23.39
N PHE A 278 4.28 -24.02 -22.25
CA PHE A 278 5.28 -23.15 -21.65
C PHE A 278 6.38 -23.95 -20.94
N PRO A 279 7.59 -23.42 -20.77
CA PRO A 279 8.59 -24.00 -19.91
C PRO A 279 8.05 -24.24 -18.49
N GLU A 280 8.61 -25.21 -17.78
CA GLU A 280 8.19 -25.58 -16.44
C GLU A 280 8.19 -24.37 -15.49
N GLY A 281 7.10 -24.19 -14.75
CA GLY A 281 6.90 -23.11 -13.82
C GLY A 281 6.42 -21.78 -14.44
N TYR A 282 6.26 -21.70 -15.77
CA TYR A 282 5.82 -20.46 -16.43
C TYR A 282 4.38 -20.52 -16.98
N GLY A 283 3.86 -21.66 -17.28
CA GLY A 283 2.55 -21.84 -17.94
C GLY A 283 1.35 -22.04 -17.01
N ASP A 284 1.56 -22.14 -15.69
CA ASP A 284 0.50 -22.22 -14.68
C ASP A 284 0.97 -21.44 -13.44
N THR A 285 0.82 -20.11 -13.48
CA THR A 285 1.34 -19.25 -12.41
C THR A 285 0.79 -17.83 -12.53
N LEU A 286 0.91 -17.06 -11.43
CA LEU A 286 0.52 -15.66 -11.36
C LEU A 286 1.63 -14.75 -11.88
N TYR A 287 1.24 -13.73 -12.64
CA TYR A 287 2.10 -12.62 -13.05
C TYR A 287 1.50 -11.29 -12.58
N THR A 288 2.36 -10.32 -12.26
CA THR A 288 1.98 -8.93 -11.98
C THR A 288 2.96 -7.96 -12.60
N CYS A 289 2.51 -6.75 -12.85
CA CYS A 289 3.32 -5.64 -13.34
C CYS A 289 3.56 -4.62 -12.22
N ASP A 290 4.73 -3.98 -12.23
CA ASP A 290 5.08 -2.89 -11.32
C ASP A 290 5.63 -1.70 -12.10
N TRP A 291 4.86 -0.61 -12.11
CA TRP A 291 5.17 0.59 -12.87
C TRP A 291 6.41 1.33 -12.36
N THR A 292 6.58 1.42 -11.04
CA THR A 292 7.70 2.16 -10.43
C THR A 292 9.04 1.46 -10.67
N THR A 293 9.07 0.14 -10.57
CA THR A 293 10.28 -0.64 -10.77
C THR A 293 10.48 -1.10 -12.21
N GLY A 294 9.47 -0.90 -13.07
CA GLY A 294 9.51 -1.31 -14.48
C GLY A 294 9.47 -2.83 -14.69
N LYS A 295 8.99 -3.59 -13.72
CA LYS A 295 9.13 -5.05 -13.71
C LYS A 295 7.82 -5.78 -14.04
N PHE A 296 7.96 -6.82 -14.85
CA PHE A 296 7.00 -7.90 -15.00
C PHE A 296 7.47 -9.04 -14.11
N LEU A 297 6.64 -9.43 -13.16
CA LEU A 297 6.99 -10.32 -12.05
C LEU A 297 6.16 -11.60 -12.13
N ARG A 298 6.79 -12.75 -11.91
CA ARG A 298 6.15 -14.06 -11.77
C ARG A 298 6.09 -14.42 -10.30
N HIS A 299 4.95 -14.95 -9.86
CA HIS A 299 4.73 -15.37 -8.49
C HIS A 299 4.41 -16.86 -8.42
N PRO A 300 5.41 -17.73 -8.15
CA PRO A 300 5.14 -19.10 -7.76
C PRO A 300 4.26 -19.13 -6.52
N LEU A 301 3.13 -19.84 -6.59
CA LEU A 301 2.17 -19.98 -5.50
C LEU A 301 2.19 -21.40 -4.97
N ALA A 302 2.26 -21.57 -3.65
CA ALA A 302 2.04 -22.86 -2.99
C ALA A 302 0.81 -22.77 -2.07
N PRO A 303 -0.12 -23.74 -2.12
CA PRO A 303 -1.25 -23.77 -1.21
C PRO A 303 -0.81 -23.76 0.25
N PHE A 304 -1.43 -22.90 1.04
CA PHE A 304 -1.21 -22.82 2.48
C PHE A 304 -2.55 -22.57 3.18
N GLU A 305 -2.99 -23.55 3.98
CA GLU A 305 -4.26 -23.48 4.70
C GLU A 305 -5.43 -23.05 3.79
N ALA A 306 -6.15 -21.98 4.13
CA ALA A 306 -7.23 -21.46 3.31
C ALA A 306 -6.78 -20.45 2.23
N THR A 307 -5.47 -20.29 2.03
CA THR A 307 -4.85 -19.33 1.11
C THR A 307 -3.60 -19.91 0.42
N PHE A 308 -2.59 -19.09 0.17
CA PHE A 308 -1.33 -19.45 -0.47
C PHE A 308 -0.16 -18.77 0.25
N VAL A 309 1.04 -19.29 0.04
CA VAL A 309 2.30 -18.55 0.15
C VAL A 309 2.79 -18.23 -1.27
N ALA A 310 3.42 -17.08 -1.43
CA ALA A 310 3.87 -16.58 -2.72
C ALA A 310 5.35 -16.20 -2.69
N ASP A 311 6.05 -16.53 -3.78
CA ASP A 311 7.38 -16.01 -4.07
C ASP A 311 7.29 -14.90 -5.13
N GLN A 312 8.39 -14.16 -5.34
CA GLN A 312 8.49 -13.16 -6.40
C GLN A 312 9.77 -13.37 -7.22
N VAL A 313 9.61 -13.55 -8.52
CA VAL A 313 10.71 -13.74 -9.47
C VAL A 313 10.52 -12.78 -10.64
N GLU A 314 11.58 -12.09 -11.03
CA GLU A 314 11.55 -11.23 -12.22
C GLU A 314 11.39 -12.09 -13.48
N PHE A 315 10.41 -11.75 -14.32
CA PHE A 315 10.20 -12.34 -15.63
C PHE A 315 10.82 -11.47 -16.72
N HIS A 316 10.62 -10.15 -16.64
CA HIS A 316 11.14 -9.18 -17.59
C HIS A 316 11.19 -7.79 -16.95
N SER A 317 12.04 -6.90 -17.42
CA SER A 317 12.04 -5.50 -16.99
C SER A 317 12.10 -4.54 -18.18
N ASN A 318 11.33 -3.49 -18.05
CA ASN A 318 11.23 -2.34 -18.93
C ASN A 318 11.36 -1.04 -18.12
N GLU A 319 10.99 0.11 -18.71
CA GLU A 319 11.01 1.36 -17.95
C GLU A 319 9.81 1.48 -17.00
N ARG A 320 8.59 1.13 -17.50
CA ARG A 320 7.35 1.28 -16.73
C ARG A 320 6.32 0.23 -17.16
N ALA A 321 6.37 -0.91 -16.53
CA ALA A 321 5.46 -2.01 -16.81
C ALA A 321 4.01 -1.60 -16.50
N ILE A 322 3.11 -1.75 -17.46
CA ILE A 322 1.70 -1.35 -17.37
C ILE A 322 0.79 -2.55 -17.24
N ASP A 323 0.79 -3.42 -18.25
CA ASP A 323 -0.19 -4.50 -18.34
C ASP A 323 0.35 -5.68 -19.12
N MET A 324 -0.27 -6.85 -18.97
CA MET A 324 0.05 -8.05 -19.70
C MET A 324 -1.18 -8.93 -19.92
N ASP A 325 -1.20 -9.61 -21.08
CA ASP A 325 -2.26 -10.57 -21.40
C ASP A 325 -1.74 -11.66 -22.33
N VAL A 326 -2.55 -12.70 -22.60
CA VAL A 326 -2.20 -13.84 -23.44
C VAL A 326 -3.33 -14.16 -24.42
N ASP A 327 -2.97 -14.45 -25.67
CA ASP A 327 -3.91 -14.88 -26.69
C ASP A 327 -4.14 -16.41 -26.69
N GLY A 328 -5.10 -16.86 -27.50
CA GLY A 328 -5.41 -18.29 -27.65
C GLY A 328 -4.32 -19.09 -28.37
N SER A 329 -3.35 -18.44 -28.98
CA SER A 329 -2.16 -19.03 -29.59
C SER A 329 -0.95 -19.07 -28.65
N GLN A 330 -1.16 -18.71 -27.37
CA GLN A 330 -0.16 -18.74 -26.29
C GLN A 330 0.97 -17.70 -26.45
N ARG A 331 0.68 -16.56 -27.09
CA ARG A 331 1.57 -15.41 -27.18
C ARG A 331 1.24 -14.43 -26.05
N ILE A 332 2.23 -14.08 -25.26
CA ILE A 332 2.11 -13.07 -24.19
C ILE A 332 2.37 -11.70 -24.77
N TYR A 333 1.57 -10.72 -24.39
CA TYR A 333 1.75 -9.32 -24.75
C TYR A 333 2.02 -8.50 -23.51
N LEU A 334 2.97 -7.56 -23.60
CA LEU A 334 3.42 -6.70 -22.51
C LEU A 334 3.30 -5.24 -22.94
N ALA A 335 2.59 -4.42 -22.16
CA ALA A 335 2.51 -2.98 -22.37
C ALA A 335 3.50 -2.23 -21.45
N ASP A 336 4.19 -1.25 -21.99
CA ASP A 336 5.20 -0.44 -21.30
C ASP A 336 5.01 1.06 -21.61
N TRP A 337 5.20 1.91 -20.62
CA TRP A 337 5.17 3.39 -20.77
C TRP A 337 6.58 3.97 -20.90
N ARG A 338 7.41 3.37 -21.72
CA ARG A 338 8.77 3.87 -22.00
C ARG A 338 8.72 5.34 -22.41
N GLY A 339 9.53 6.18 -21.77
CA GLY A 339 9.59 7.62 -22.01
C GLY A 339 8.41 8.42 -21.42
N GLY A 340 7.52 7.79 -20.68
CA GLY A 340 6.33 8.41 -20.07
C GLY A 340 6.45 8.70 -18.59
N GLY A 341 5.53 9.50 -18.07
CA GLY A 341 5.33 9.84 -16.66
C GLY A 341 3.84 10.02 -16.33
N PHE A 342 3.51 10.53 -15.15
CA PHE A 342 2.11 10.74 -14.74
C PHE A 342 1.35 11.78 -15.58
N ALA A 343 2.06 12.73 -16.17
CA ALA A 343 1.50 13.80 -16.97
C ALA A 343 1.74 13.58 -18.46
N TYR A 344 0.94 14.25 -19.28
CA TYR A 344 1.11 14.28 -20.73
C TYR A 344 2.50 14.81 -21.14
N ALA A 345 3.23 14.05 -21.92
CA ALA A 345 4.61 14.38 -22.32
C ALA A 345 4.74 15.37 -23.49
N GLY A 346 3.61 15.72 -24.13
CA GLY A 346 3.54 16.64 -25.29
C GLY A 346 3.26 15.92 -26.61
N ASP A 347 2.74 16.68 -27.59
CA ASP A 347 2.41 16.16 -28.91
C ASP A 347 3.66 15.66 -29.66
N GLY A 348 3.45 14.60 -30.44
CA GLY A 348 4.51 14.02 -31.27
C GLY A 348 5.60 13.25 -30.54
N LYS A 349 5.48 13.07 -29.20
CA LYS A 349 6.41 12.22 -28.45
C LYS A 349 5.92 10.78 -28.43
N ALA A 350 6.84 9.85 -28.67
CA ALA A 350 6.61 8.44 -28.48
C ALA A 350 6.62 8.11 -26.99
N VAL A 351 5.51 7.60 -26.46
CA VAL A 351 5.37 7.13 -25.10
C VAL A 351 4.81 5.72 -25.10
N GLY A 352 5.62 4.78 -24.66
CA GLY A 352 5.24 3.38 -24.53
C GLY A 352 5.20 2.61 -25.85
N LEU A 353 4.97 1.33 -25.71
CA LEU A 353 4.88 0.35 -26.77
C LEU A 353 4.23 -0.94 -26.23
N VAL A 354 3.93 -1.87 -27.15
CA VAL A 354 3.54 -3.25 -26.82
C VAL A 354 4.61 -4.19 -27.35
N GLN A 355 5.03 -5.14 -26.51
CA GLN A 355 5.95 -6.22 -26.88
C GLN A 355 5.21 -7.54 -26.91
N GLN A 356 5.67 -8.46 -27.77
CA GLN A 356 5.21 -9.84 -27.81
C GLN A 356 6.30 -10.77 -27.28
N VAL A 357 5.92 -11.69 -26.40
CA VAL A 357 6.78 -12.74 -25.87
C VAL A 357 6.23 -14.10 -26.32
N VAL A 358 7.09 -14.92 -26.89
CA VAL A 358 6.77 -16.26 -27.36
C VAL A 358 7.75 -17.29 -26.80
N VAL A 359 7.31 -18.54 -26.65
CA VAL A 359 8.20 -19.64 -26.34
C VAL A 359 9.11 -19.91 -27.55
N GLU A 360 10.42 -20.04 -27.32
CA GLU A 360 11.41 -20.29 -28.35
C GLU A 360 11.12 -21.60 -29.10
N ASN A 361 11.16 -21.56 -30.43
CA ASN A 361 10.93 -22.72 -31.32
C ASN A 361 9.51 -23.34 -31.21
N ALA A 362 8.57 -22.69 -30.51
CA ALA A 362 7.18 -23.12 -30.52
C ALA A 362 6.56 -22.85 -31.91
N ALA A 363 5.92 -23.90 -32.47
CA ALA A 363 5.19 -23.73 -33.70
C ALA A 363 3.91 -22.92 -33.45
N TYR A 364 3.69 -21.88 -34.24
CA TYR A 364 2.44 -21.13 -34.22
C TYR A 364 1.25 -22.05 -34.57
N LYS A 365 0.22 -21.94 -33.76
CA LYS A 365 -1.06 -22.64 -33.98
C LYS A 365 -2.21 -21.65 -33.76
N ALA A 366 -2.87 -21.31 -34.83
CA ALA A 366 -4.02 -20.41 -34.78
C ALA A 366 -5.12 -20.93 -33.85
N PHE A 367 -5.68 -20.08 -33.03
CA PHE A 367 -6.84 -20.42 -32.21
C PHE A 367 -8.06 -20.62 -33.10
N PRO A 368 -8.85 -21.72 -32.92
CA PRO A 368 -9.99 -21.97 -33.76
C PRO A 368 -11.13 -20.96 -33.50
N ASP A 369 -11.81 -20.53 -34.54
CA ASP A 369 -13.07 -19.79 -34.42
C ASP A 369 -14.12 -20.69 -33.73
N VAL A 370 -14.35 -20.43 -32.42
CA VAL A 370 -15.27 -21.23 -31.59
C VAL A 370 -16.72 -21.20 -32.10
N ARG A 371 -17.12 -20.15 -32.84
CA ARG A 371 -18.47 -20.02 -33.42
C ARG A 371 -18.73 -21.03 -34.50
N LYS A 372 -17.69 -21.47 -35.22
CA LYS A 372 -17.74 -22.47 -36.30
C LYS A 372 -17.58 -23.88 -35.79
N LEU A 373 -17.23 -24.08 -34.51
CA LEU A 373 -17.09 -25.43 -33.96
C LEU A 373 -18.43 -26.14 -33.82
N SER A 374 -18.41 -27.47 -34.06
CA SER A 374 -19.55 -28.32 -33.71
C SER A 374 -19.77 -28.32 -32.19
N ASP A 375 -21.02 -28.64 -31.76
CA ASP A 375 -21.34 -28.73 -30.33
C ASP A 375 -20.42 -29.73 -29.58
N ALA A 376 -20.08 -30.86 -30.25
CA ALA A 376 -19.16 -31.85 -29.69
C ALA A 376 -17.74 -31.33 -29.49
N ASN A 377 -17.23 -30.48 -30.40
CA ASN A 377 -15.91 -29.90 -30.29
C ASN A 377 -15.89 -28.74 -29.26
N LEU A 378 -16.98 -27.99 -29.14
CA LEU A 378 -17.14 -27.00 -28.08
C LEU A 378 -17.04 -27.63 -26.69
N VAL A 379 -17.77 -28.71 -26.47
CA VAL A 379 -17.72 -29.42 -25.18
C VAL A 379 -16.30 -29.87 -24.83
N LYS A 380 -15.53 -30.38 -25.82
CA LYS A 380 -14.13 -30.75 -25.61
C LYS A 380 -13.27 -29.55 -25.15
N GLY A 381 -13.59 -28.35 -25.62
CA GLY A 381 -12.88 -27.13 -25.22
C GLY A 381 -13.02 -26.81 -23.72
N ILE A 382 -14.10 -27.20 -23.05
CA ILE A 382 -14.25 -27.08 -21.59
C ILE A 382 -13.22 -27.95 -20.84
N ALA A 383 -12.80 -29.06 -21.43
CA ALA A 383 -11.74 -29.91 -20.85
C ALA A 383 -10.32 -29.54 -21.31
N SER A 384 -10.14 -28.42 -22.03
CA SER A 384 -8.85 -27.96 -22.52
C SER A 384 -7.88 -27.64 -21.33
N PRO A 385 -6.57 -27.91 -21.47
CA PRO A 385 -5.59 -27.41 -20.53
C PRO A 385 -5.44 -25.86 -20.56
N SER A 386 -5.82 -25.19 -21.66
CA SER A 386 -5.78 -23.75 -21.84
C SER A 386 -6.97 -23.06 -21.13
N ALA A 387 -6.70 -22.06 -20.31
CA ALA A 387 -7.72 -21.24 -19.65
C ALA A 387 -8.46 -20.36 -20.66
N VAL A 388 -7.76 -19.78 -21.64
CA VAL A 388 -8.35 -19.03 -22.75
C VAL A 388 -9.36 -19.90 -23.50
N ALA A 389 -8.97 -21.12 -23.87
CA ALA A 389 -9.85 -22.04 -24.61
C ALA A 389 -11.10 -22.45 -23.80
N ARG A 390 -10.94 -22.65 -22.48
CA ARG A 390 -12.11 -22.97 -21.63
C ARG A 390 -13.09 -21.81 -21.55
N LEU A 391 -12.61 -20.59 -21.38
CA LEU A 391 -13.47 -19.39 -21.26
C LEU A 391 -14.20 -19.10 -22.59
N GLU A 392 -13.49 -19.10 -23.71
CA GLU A 392 -14.08 -18.85 -25.04
C GLU A 392 -15.16 -19.91 -25.39
N THR A 393 -14.85 -21.19 -25.16
CA THR A 393 -15.83 -22.25 -25.43
C THR A 393 -17.01 -22.21 -24.47
N GLN A 394 -16.80 -21.82 -23.20
CA GLN A 394 -17.90 -21.60 -22.27
C GLN A 394 -18.84 -20.50 -22.76
N ARG A 395 -18.33 -19.35 -23.20
CA ARG A 395 -19.16 -18.24 -23.70
C ARG A 395 -19.98 -18.66 -24.89
N GLU A 396 -19.37 -19.39 -25.82
CA GLU A 396 -20.09 -19.90 -27.01
C GLU A 396 -21.15 -20.95 -26.65
N ILE A 397 -20.87 -21.87 -25.71
CA ILE A 397 -21.87 -22.82 -25.19
C ILE A 397 -23.07 -22.08 -24.57
N ILE A 398 -22.80 -21.05 -23.75
CA ILE A 398 -23.87 -20.25 -23.12
C ILE A 398 -24.66 -19.48 -24.18
N ARG A 399 -24.01 -18.90 -25.19
CA ARG A 399 -24.66 -18.21 -26.31
C ARG A 399 -25.59 -19.13 -27.12
N ARG A 400 -25.19 -20.39 -27.32
CA ARG A 400 -26.04 -21.41 -28.02
C ARG A 400 -27.17 -21.92 -27.14
N GLY A 401 -27.17 -21.63 -25.88
CA GLY A 401 -28.20 -22.05 -24.92
C GLY A 401 -28.11 -23.51 -24.48
N SER A 402 -29.04 -23.89 -23.61
CA SER A 402 -29.04 -25.20 -23.00
C SER A 402 -29.46 -26.28 -24.01
N LYS A 403 -28.57 -27.23 -24.27
CA LYS A 403 -28.81 -28.41 -25.13
C LYS A 403 -28.58 -29.69 -24.32
N PRO A 404 -29.36 -30.81 -24.55
CA PRO A 404 -29.14 -32.07 -23.81
C PRO A 404 -27.72 -32.60 -23.91
N ALA A 405 -27.07 -32.47 -25.07
CA ALA A 405 -25.68 -32.87 -25.27
C ALA A 405 -24.71 -32.10 -24.38
N PHE A 406 -24.89 -30.77 -24.27
CA PHE A 406 -24.06 -29.93 -23.38
C PHE A 406 -24.26 -30.33 -21.91
N VAL A 407 -25.50 -30.46 -21.47
CA VAL A 407 -25.83 -30.84 -20.08
C VAL A 407 -25.24 -32.19 -19.71
N SER A 408 -25.32 -33.19 -20.63
CA SER A 408 -24.80 -34.53 -20.42
C SER A 408 -23.27 -34.50 -20.26
N ALA A 409 -22.56 -33.85 -21.17
CA ALA A 409 -21.10 -33.78 -21.16
C ALA A 409 -20.57 -32.98 -19.96
N LEU A 410 -21.14 -31.80 -19.68
CA LEU A 410 -20.74 -31.01 -18.50
C LEU A 410 -20.94 -31.80 -17.21
N THR A 411 -22.06 -32.53 -17.08
CA THR A 411 -22.33 -33.38 -15.90
C THR A 411 -21.31 -34.51 -15.75
N SER A 412 -20.82 -35.07 -16.88
CA SER A 412 -19.73 -36.06 -16.88
C SER A 412 -18.42 -35.45 -16.44
N TYR A 413 -18.03 -34.28 -17.01
CA TYR A 413 -16.77 -33.61 -16.72
C TYR A 413 -16.65 -33.15 -15.25
N MET A 414 -17.72 -32.66 -14.64
CA MET A 414 -17.70 -32.29 -13.20
C MET A 414 -17.23 -33.44 -12.31
N LYS A 415 -17.55 -34.69 -12.68
CA LYS A 415 -17.31 -35.92 -11.90
C LYS A 415 -16.05 -36.67 -12.32
N ASP A 416 -15.48 -36.35 -13.48
CA ASP A 416 -14.30 -37.05 -13.98
C ASP A 416 -13.03 -36.62 -13.27
N GLY A 417 -12.62 -37.40 -12.27
CA GLY A 417 -11.38 -37.13 -11.51
C GLY A 417 -10.08 -37.24 -12.30
N LYS A 418 -10.13 -37.66 -13.59
CA LYS A 418 -8.95 -37.66 -14.47
C LYS A 418 -8.72 -36.29 -15.13
N LEU A 419 -9.75 -35.46 -15.20
CA LEU A 419 -9.61 -34.10 -15.75
C LEU A 419 -8.91 -33.18 -14.76
N PRO A 420 -8.09 -32.21 -15.24
CA PRO A 420 -7.55 -31.16 -14.43
C PRO A 420 -8.64 -30.41 -13.63
N LEU A 421 -8.34 -29.98 -12.42
CA LEU A 421 -9.30 -29.32 -11.56
C LEU A 421 -9.94 -28.11 -12.24
N GLY A 422 -9.15 -27.25 -12.93
CA GLY A 422 -9.67 -26.10 -13.65
C GLY A 422 -10.72 -26.45 -14.74
N ALA A 423 -10.58 -27.60 -15.39
CA ALA A 423 -11.55 -28.08 -16.36
C ALA A 423 -12.87 -28.52 -15.68
N ARG A 424 -12.78 -29.20 -14.53
CA ARG A 424 -13.95 -29.58 -13.73
C ARG A 424 -14.68 -28.36 -13.18
N VAL A 425 -13.94 -27.35 -12.72
CA VAL A 425 -14.47 -26.05 -12.27
C VAL A 425 -15.20 -25.35 -13.44
N ALA A 426 -14.58 -25.31 -14.62
CA ALA A 426 -15.19 -24.73 -15.81
C ALA A 426 -16.52 -25.46 -16.14
N ALA A 427 -16.57 -26.80 -16.06
CA ALA A 427 -17.80 -27.56 -16.28
C ALA A 427 -18.89 -27.25 -15.24
N ILE A 428 -18.51 -27.10 -13.94
CA ILE A 428 -19.41 -26.73 -12.84
C ILE A 428 -20.09 -25.39 -13.14
N PHE A 429 -19.28 -24.36 -13.43
CA PHE A 429 -19.79 -23.00 -13.62
C PHE A 429 -20.47 -22.80 -14.98
N THR A 430 -20.05 -23.51 -16.03
CA THR A 430 -20.82 -23.54 -17.30
C THR A 430 -22.21 -24.10 -17.05
N TYR A 431 -22.31 -25.25 -16.37
CA TYR A 431 -23.59 -25.85 -16.03
C TYR A 431 -24.44 -24.93 -15.15
N LYS A 432 -23.83 -24.30 -14.12
CA LYS A 432 -24.55 -23.37 -13.23
C LYS A 432 -25.11 -22.18 -13.99
N GLN A 433 -24.32 -21.56 -14.89
CA GLN A 433 -24.79 -20.44 -15.71
C GLN A 433 -25.91 -20.81 -16.68
N MET A 434 -25.88 -22.04 -17.24
CA MET A 434 -26.93 -22.51 -18.13
C MET A 434 -28.22 -22.91 -17.42
N ALA A 435 -28.13 -23.52 -16.24
CA ALA A 435 -29.24 -24.10 -15.53
C ALA A 435 -29.84 -23.19 -14.44
N GLY A 436 -29.11 -22.14 -14.02
CA GLY A 436 -29.53 -21.23 -12.99
C GLY A 436 -29.86 -21.94 -11.67
N ALA A 437 -30.97 -21.59 -11.06
CA ALA A 437 -31.47 -22.23 -9.83
C ALA A 437 -31.77 -23.75 -9.99
N ALA A 438 -32.06 -24.24 -11.19
CA ALA A 438 -32.28 -25.66 -11.43
C ALA A 438 -31.01 -26.51 -11.25
N ALA A 439 -29.82 -25.90 -11.22
CA ALA A 439 -28.56 -26.58 -10.94
C ALA A 439 -28.48 -27.11 -9.50
N THR A 440 -29.24 -26.56 -8.55
CA THR A 440 -29.10 -26.78 -7.08
C THR A 440 -29.06 -28.26 -6.73
N LYS A 441 -29.99 -29.09 -7.23
CA LYS A 441 -30.03 -30.53 -6.90
C LYS A 441 -28.74 -31.27 -7.30
N LYS A 442 -28.19 -30.97 -8.48
CA LYS A 442 -26.95 -31.60 -8.96
C LYS A 442 -25.72 -31.11 -8.21
N LEU A 443 -25.66 -29.81 -7.89
CA LEU A 443 -24.56 -29.22 -7.13
C LEU A 443 -24.53 -29.72 -5.69
N VAL A 444 -25.68 -29.88 -5.05
CA VAL A 444 -25.79 -30.51 -3.71
C VAL A 444 -25.24 -31.92 -3.74
N ALA A 445 -25.60 -32.71 -4.76
CA ALA A 445 -25.06 -34.07 -4.92
C ALA A 445 -23.53 -34.05 -5.21
N LEU A 446 -23.05 -33.07 -5.96
CA LEU A 446 -21.62 -32.91 -6.27
C LEU A 446 -20.79 -32.48 -5.03
N ALA A 447 -21.39 -31.78 -4.09
CA ALA A 447 -20.73 -31.41 -2.83
C ALA A 447 -20.31 -32.63 -1.96
N ALA A 448 -20.78 -33.82 -2.28
CA ALA A 448 -20.30 -35.08 -1.66
C ALA A 448 -18.88 -35.47 -2.15
N ASP A 449 -18.46 -35.03 -3.36
CA ASP A 449 -17.13 -35.27 -3.90
C ASP A 449 -16.12 -34.26 -3.29
N ALA A 450 -15.24 -34.77 -2.40
CA ALA A 450 -14.25 -33.94 -1.70
C ALA A 450 -13.34 -33.14 -2.65
N SER A 451 -13.04 -33.66 -3.84
CA SER A 451 -12.12 -33.03 -4.80
C SER A 451 -12.69 -31.76 -5.48
N VAL A 452 -14.00 -31.54 -5.44
CA VAL A 452 -14.68 -30.36 -6.02
C VAL A 452 -15.72 -29.74 -5.08
N ARG A 453 -15.75 -30.19 -3.82
CA ARG A 453 -16.71 -29.72 -2.81
C ARG A 453 -16.68 -28.21 -2.64
N GLU A 454 -15.47 -27.60 -2.58
CA GLU A 454 -15.29 -26.15 -2.50
C GLU A 454 -16.08 -25.44 -3.62
N PHE A 455 -15.92 -25.88 -4.86
CA PHE A 455 -16.53 -25.25 -6.03
C PHE A 455 -18.03 -25.54 -6.17
N ALA A 456 -18.47 -26.70 -5.71
CA ALA A 456 -19.89 -27.00 -5.63
C ALA A 456 -20.61 -26.10 -4.61
N LEU A 457 -20.02 -25.87 -3.43
CA LEU A 457 -20.52 -24.94 -2.43
C LEU A 457 -20.52 -23.50 -2.96
N ARG A 458 -19.45 -23.08 -3.63
CA ARG A 458 -19.34 -21.75 -4.24
C ARG A 458 -20.44 -21.54 -5.29
N ALA A 459 -20.63 -22.50 -6.21
CA ALA A 459 -21.64 -22.42 -7.26
C ALA A 459 -23.08 -22.42 -6.71
N LEU A 460 -23.35 -23.10 -5.59
CA LEU A 460 -24.66 -23.09 -4.92
C LEU A 460 -25.07 -21.70 -4.44
N THR A 461 -24.10 -20.87 -4.02
CA THR A 461 -24.36 -19.54 -3.47
C THR A 461 -23.80 -18.40 -4.34
N ASP A 462 -23.47 -18.69 -5.59
CA ASP A 462 -22.83 -17.73 -6.50
C ASP A 462 -23.71 -16.49 -6.76
N ARG A 463 -25.03 -16.66 -6.94
CA ARG A 463 -25.96 -15.58 -7.25
C ARG A 463 -27.03 -15.41 -6.17
N LYS A 464 -27.11 -14.18 -5.58
CA LYS A 464 -28.11 -13.88 -4.51
C LYS A 464 -29.56 -14.13 -4.97
N LYS A 465 -29.88 -13.89 -6.25
CA LYS A 465 -31.21 -14.13 -6.80
C LYS A 465 -31.63 -15.62 -6.87
N GLU A 466 -30.67 -16.54 -6.71
CA GLU A 466 -30.90 -18.00 -6.91
C GLU A 466 -30.82 -18.80 -5.59
N LEU A 467 -30.84 -18.16 -4.43
CA LEU A 467 -30.61 -18.79 -3.11
C LEU A 467 -31.85 -19.48 -2.49
N ALA A 468 -33.08 -19.19 -2.96
CA ALA A 468 -34.32 -19.54 -2.29
C ALA A 468 -34.44 -21.02 -1.89
N ASN A 469 -33.91 -21.95 -2.71
CA ASN A 469 -34.04 -23.40 -2.53
C ASN A 469 -32.69 -24.08 -2.22
N VAL A 470 -31.68 -23.32 -1.84
CA VAL A 470 -30.35 -23.87 -1.50
C VAL A 470 -30.39 -24.40 -0.06
N PRO A 471 -30.13 -25.72 0.16
CA PRO A 471 -30.17 -26.30 1.49
C PRO A 471 -28.96 -25.90 2.31
N VAL A 472 -29.15 -25.67 3.61
CA VAL A 472 -28.09 -25.26 4.55
C VAL A 472 -27.12 -26.40 4.89
N LYS A 473 -27.61 -27.65 4.91
CA LYS A 473 -26.87 -28.82 5.37
C LYS A 473 -25.48 -29.00 4.73
N PRO A 474 -25.28 -28.88 3.40
CA PRO A 474 -23.96 -29.04 2.79
C PRO A 474 -22.93 -28.05 3.34
N PHE A 475 -23.34 -26.85 3.71
CA PHE A 475 -22.45 -25.83 4.29
C PHE A 475 -22.12 -26.11 5.77
N LEU A 476 -23.10 -26.57 6.56
CA LEU A 476 -22.83 -27.00 7.94
C LEU A 476 -21.90 -28.22 7.99
N ASP A 477 -22.05 -29.15 7.04
CA ASP A 477 -21.10 -30.27 6.88
C ASP A 477 -19.72 -29.74 6.45
N GLY A 478 -19.67 -28.76 5.53
CA GLY A 478 -18.45 -28.13 5.04
C GLY A 478 -17.65 -27.38 6.11
N LEU A 479 -18.29 -26.84 7.15
CA LEU A 479 -17.55 -26.23 8.30
C LEU A 479 -16.68 -27.26 9.06
N LYS A 480 -16.98 -28.55 8.91
CA LYS A 480 -16.25 -29.65 9.55
C LYS A 480 -15.28 -30.35 8.62
N ASP A 481 -15.12 -29.87 7.40
CA ASP A 481 -14.20 -30.45 6.42
C ASP A 481 -12.74 -30.33 6.88
N ALA A 482 -11.93 -31.33 6.55
CA ALA A 482 -10.49 -31.28 6.81
C ALA A 482 -9.75 -30.26 5.92
N ASN A 483 -10.38 -29.81 4.82
CA ASN A 483 -9.79 -28.81 3.92
C ASN A 483 -10.25 -27.39 4.34
N PRO A 484 -9.35 -26.51 4.80
CA PRO A 484 -9.69 -25.15 5.23
C PRO A 484 -10.35 -24.30 4.14
N ARG A 485 -10.07 -24.56 2.85
CA ARG A 485 -10.70 -23.86 1.73
C ARG A 485 -12.19 -24.20 1.65
N VAL A 486 -12.56 -25.46 1.93
CA VAL A 486 -13.96 -25.90 2.01
C VAL A 486 -14.64 -25.23 3.20
N GLN A 487 -14.00 -25.18 4.38
CA GLN A 487 -14.53 -24.48 5.55
C GLN A 487 -14.77 -23.01 5.24
N ARG A 488 -13.80 -22.31 4.64
CA ARG A 488 -13.92 -20.92 4.17
C ARG A 488 -15.14 -20.73 3.27
N GLN A 489 -15.28 -21.57 2.26
CA GLN A 489 -16.41 -21.47 1.32
C GLN A 489 -17.77 -21.80 1.96
N ALA A 490 -17.77 -22.68 2.97
CA ALA A 490 -18.97 -22.99 3.76
C ALA A 490 -19.41 -21.78 4.58
N MET A 491 -18.49 -21.06 5.25
CA MET A 491 -18.77 -19.82 5.99
C MET A 491 -19.39 -18.76 5.07
N ILE A 492 -18.75 -18.50 3.93
CA ILE A 492 -19.23 -17.55 2.92
C ILE A 492 -20.63 -17.95 2.44
N GLY A 493 -20.85 -19.23 2.16
CA GLY A 493 -22.15 -19.74 1.74
C GLY A 493 -23.26 -19.53 2.78
N LEU A 494 -22.99 -19.75 4.06
CA LEU A 494 -23.92 -19.52 5.17
C LEU A 494 -24.25 -18.04 5.33
N ALA A 495 -23.25 -17.16 5.20
CA ALA A 495 -23.45 -15.72 5.21
C ALA A 495 -24.36 -15.28 4.05
N ARG A 496 -24.07 -15.73 2.81
CA ARG A 496 -24.88 -15.42 1.64
C ARG A 496 -26.33 -15.95 1.75
N LEU A 497 -26.52 -17.07 2.44
CA LEU A 497 -27.85 -17.63 2.72
C LEU A 497 -28.61 -16.90 3.87
N GLY A 498 -27.97 -15.94 4.54
CA GLY A 498 -28.55 -15.19 5.66
C GLY A 498 -28.87 -16.08 6.87
N LYS A 499 -28.02 -17.07 7.19
CA LYS A 499 -28.27 -18.06 8.25
C LYS A 499 -27.54 -17.69 9.54
N SER A 500 -28.01 -16.67 10.27
CA SER A 500 -27.45 -16.26 11.58
C SER A 500 -27.39 -17.41 12.58
N THR A 501 -28.34 -18.34 12.55
CA THR A 501 -28.30 -19.54 13.43
C THR A 501 -27.07 -20.43 13.24
N ALA A 502 -26.30 -20.26 12.17
CA ALA A 502 -25.01 -20.93 11.95
C ALA A 502 -23.83 -20.21 12.60
N ALA A 503 -24.01 -19.02 13.17
CA ALA A 503 -22.92 -18.19 13.68
C ALA A 503 -22.07 -18.88 14.74
N THR A 504 -22.67 -19.62 15.69
CA THR A 504 -21.91 -20.40 16.68
C THR A 504 -21.04 -21.47 16.01
N ALA A 505 -21.52 -22.12 14.94
CA ALA A 505 -20.74 -23.12 14.22
C ALA A 505 -19.61 -22.47 13.40
N ILE A 506 -19.81 -21.27 12.86
CA ILE A 506 -18.79 -20.47 12.20
C ILE A 506 -17.69 -20.08 13.19
N LEU A 507 -18.04 -19.55 14.37
CA LEU A 507 -17.12 -19.21 15.45
C LEU A 507 -16.31 -20.43 15.91
N ALA A 508 -16.96 -21.58 16.12
CA ALA A 508 -16.27 -22.81 16.51
C ALA A 508 -15.26 -23.27 15.47
N ALA A 509 -15.60 -23.19 14.18
CA ALA A 509 -14.68 -23.52 13.09
C ALA A 509 -13.47 -22.56 13.03
N ALA A 510 -13.66 -21.27 13.30
CA ALA A 510 -12.58 -20.29 13.40
C ALA A 510 -11.62 -20.60 14.57
N ALA A 511 -12.16 -20.94 15.74
CA ALA A 511 -11.39 -21.19 16.95
C ALA A 511 -10.58 -22.52 16.94
N THR A 512 -10.96 -23.50 16.11
CA THR A 512 -10.19 -24.75 15.94
C THR A 512 -8.93 -24.58 15.10
N PHE A 513 -8.79 -23.42 14.46
CA PHE A 513 -7.68 -23.13 13.58
C PHE A 513 -6.54 -22.48 14.38
N GLU A 514 -5.75 -23.32 15.08
CA GLU A 514 -4.50 -22.87 15.69
C GLU A 514 -3.42 -22.76 14.60
N ASN A 515 -2.77 -21.59 14.52
CA ASN A 515 -1.55 -21.41 13.74
C ASN A 515 -0.48 -22.37 14.29
N ASP A 516 -0.13 -23.42 13.56
CA ASP A 516 0.98 -24.30 13.90
C ASP A 516 2.30 -23.59 13.53
N PRO A 517 3.12 -23.15 14.52
CA PRO A 517 4.39 -22.49 14.22
C PRO A 517 5.38 -23.36 13.41
N ALA A 518 5.17 -24.68 13.39
CA ALA A 518 5.98 -25.59 12.57
C ALA A 518 5.63 -25.52 11.09
N LYS A 519 4.39 -25.14 10.74
CA LYS A 519 3.93 -24.93 9.37
C LYS A 519 4.36 -23.58 8.80
N LEU A 520 4.61 -22.60 9.66
CA LEU A 520 5.08 -21.25 9.29
C LEU A 520 6.53 -21.23 8.77
N LYS A 521 7.27 -22.34 8.84
CA LYS A 521 8.68 -22.42 8.40
C LYS A 521 8.90 -22.52 6.89
N LEU A 522 7.87 -22.50 6.07
CA LEU A 522 7.97 -22.69 4.61
C LEU A 522 8.40 -21.45 3.81
N GLY A 523 8.40 -20.26 4.41
CA GLY A 523 8.92 -19.04 3.78
C GLY A 523 9.81 -18.29 4.75
N LYS A 524 11.11 -18.47 4.68
CA LYS A 524 12.08 -17.86 5.60
C LYS A 524 12.11 -16.32 5.61
N GLU A 525 11.52 -15.66 4.63
CA GLU A 525 11.48 -14.18 4.49
C GLU A 525 10.12 -13.55 4.84
N PHE A 526 9.05 -14.33 4.93
CA PHE A 526 7.68 -13.81 5.13
C PHE A 526 7.01 -14.31 6.41
N ALA A 527 7.76 -14.89 7.32
CA ALA A 527 7.28 -15.44 8.59
C ALA A 527 6.93 -14.35 9.64
N GLN A 528 6.51 -13.17 9.23
CA GLN A 528 6.29 -12.08 10.18
C GLN A 528 4.85 -11.92 10.65
N ASP A 529 3.87 -12.42 9.91
CA ASP A 529 2.48 -12.30 10.33
C ASP A 529 1.77 -13.65 10.24
N GLU A 530 1.11 -14.03 11.30
CA GLU A 530 0.24 -15.19 11.38
C GLU A 530 -0.87 -15.07 10.32
N HIS A 531 -1.09 -16.13 9.52
CA HIS A 531 -2.10 -16.11 8.47
C HIS A 531 -3.49 -16.42 9.01
N TYR A 532 -4.27 -15.39 9.29
CA TYR A 532 -5.62 -15.49 9.86
C TYR A 532 -6.75 -15.59 8.82
N THR A 533 -6.50 -16.08 7.61
CA THR A 533 -7.51 -16.07 6.52
C THR A 533 -8.85 -16.66 6.96
N LEU A 534 -8.85 -17.83 7.60
CA LEU A 534 -10.08 -18.52 7.97
C LEU A 534 -10.84 -17.77 9.07
N SER A 535 -10.15 -17.36 10.13
CA SER A 535 -10.75 -16.62 11.25
C SER A 535 -11.19 -15.21 10.82
N HIS A 536 -10.42 -14.53 9.96
CA HIS A 536 -10.84 -13.27 9.39
C HIS A 536 -12.15 -13.39 8.60
N ILE A 537 -12.26 -14.37 7.70
CA ILE A 537 -13.49 -14.60 6.93
C ILE A 537 -14.66 -15.00 7.84
N ALA A 538 -14.40 -15.77 8.90
CA ALA A 538 -15.44 -16.08 9.88
C ALA A 538 -16.01 -14.80 10.52
N VAL A 539 -15.15 -13.89 11.01
CA VAL A 539 -15.55 -12.60 11.59
C VAL A 539 -16.35 -11.77 10.56
N GLN A 540 -15.87 -11.66 9.32
CA GLN A 540 -16.58 -10.92 8.27
C GLN A 540 -17.96 -11.55 7.95
N CYS A 541 -18.06 -12.87 7.95
CA CYS A 541 -19.34 -13.57 7.79
C CYS A 541 -20.32 -13.30 8.95
N LEU A 542 -19.82 -13.18 10.20
CA LEU A 542 -20.64 -12.83 11.36
C LEU A 542 -21.18 -11.40 11.26
N ILE A 543 -20.34 -10.47 10.77
CA ILE A 543 -20.74 -9.08 10.51
C ILE A 543 -21.82 -9.02 9.42
N GLU A 544 -21.62 -9.71 8.30
CA GLU A 544 -22.60 -9.79 7.20
C GLU A 544 -23.95 -10.39 7.68
N LEU A 545 -23.90 -11.35 8.58
CA LEU A 545 -25.08 -11.97 9.19
C LEU A 545 -25.75 -11.10 10.27
N ASN A 546 -25.10 -10.03 10.70
CA ASN A 546 -25.49 -9.24 11.88
C ASN A 546 -25.80 -10.13 13.11
N ALA A 547 -24.88 -11.09 13.39
CA ALA A 547 -25.06 -12.16 14.36
C ALA A 547 -24.77 -11.71 15.80
N SER A 548 -25.28 -10.55 16.22
CA SER A 548 -25.01 -9.94 17.54
C SER A 548 -25.38 -10.87 18.70
N LYS A 549 -26.56 -11.50 18.64
CA LYS A 549 -27.06 -12.39 19.69
C LYS A 549 -26.14 -13.61 19.89
N GLU A 550 -25.77 -14.25 18.81
CA GLU A 550 -24.94 -15.44 18.82
C GLU A 550 -23.50 -15.13 19.27
N CYS A 551 -22.95 -13.99 18.84
CA CYS A 551 -21.64 -13.51 19.27
C CYS A 551 -21.63 -13.15 20.77
N LEU A 552 -22.67 -12.48 21.28
CA LEU A 552 -22.81 -12.21 22.73
C LEU A 552 -22.87 -13.50 23.54
N ALA A 553 -23.63 -14.49 23.09
CA ALA A 553 -23.71 -15.80 23.77
C ALA A 553 -22.35 -16.55 23.74
N ALA A 554 -21.57 -16.34 22.71
CA ALA A 554 -20.24 -16.95 22.58
C ALA A 554 -19.20 -16.38 23.55
N LEU A 555 -19.43 -15.19 24.13
CA LEU A 555 -18.53 -14.59 25.12
C LEU A 555 -18.44 -15.39 26.44
N GLU A 556 -19.38 -16.30 26.70
CA GLU A 556 -19.29 -17.26 27.79
C GLU A 556 -18.27 -18.38 27.57
N GLN A 557 -17.72 -18.50 26.34
CA GLN A 557 -16.79 -19.55 25.93
C GLN A 557 -15.44 -18.96 25.60
N SER A 558 -14.44 -19.10 26.48
CA SER A 558 -13.11 -18.49 26.36
C SER A 558 -12.48 -18.63 24.95
N PRO A 559 -12.48 -19.79 24.27
CA PRO A 559 -11.86 -19.92 22.93
C PRO A 559 -12.57 -19.10 21.84
N LEU A 560 -13.81 -18.66 22.06
CA LEU A 560 -14.61 -17.92 21.08
C LEU A 560 -14.60 -16.40 21.31
N GLN A 561 -14.22 -15.96 22.50
CA GLN A 561 -14.34 -14.56 22.95
C GLN A 561 -13.67 -13.57 22.00
N HIS A 562 -12.43 -13.86 21.59
CA HIS A 562 -11.67 -12.96 20.72
C HIS A 562 -12.40 -12.69 19.40
N TYR A 563 -12.81 -13.74 18.68
CA TYR A 563 -13.49 -13.61 17.39
C TYR A 563 -14.90 -13.01 17.53
N ALA A 564 -15.59 -13.34 18.58
CA ALA A 564 -16.90 -12.77 18.90
C ALA A 564 -16.79 -11.25 19.14
N LEU A 565 -15.79 -10.80 19.91
CA LEU A 565 -15.54 -9.37 20.16
C LEU A 565 -15.16 -8.62 18.88
N LEU A 566 -14.30 -9.18 18.03
CA LEU A 566 -13.95 -8.61 16.72
C LEU A 566 -15.17 -8.42 15.81
N GLY A 567 -16.14 -9.33 15.86
CA GLY A 567 -17.41 -9.18 15.16
C GLY A 567 -18.31 -8.11 15.81
N LEU A 568 -18.52 -8.20 17.12
CA LEU A 568 -19.40 -7.30 17.86
C LEU A 568 -18.99 -5.82 17.76
N GLN A 569 -17.69 -5.52 17.81
CA GLN A 569 -17.20 -4.14 17.71
C GLN A 569 -17.50 -3.43 16.37
N GLN A 570 -17.96 -4.16 15.35
CA GLN A 570 -18.34 -3.62 14.05
C GLN A 570 -19.86 -3.65 13.81
N MET A 571 -20.66 -4.18 14.75
CA MET A 571 -22.13 -4.30 14.65
C MET A 571 -22.83 -3.18 15.45
N HIS A 572 -23.07 -2.04 14.81
CA HIS A 572 -23.72 -0.87 15.43
C HIS A 572 -25.23 -1.11 15.60
N THR A 573 -25.59 -1.96 16.57
CA THR A 573 -26.97 -2.24 16.95
C THR A 573 -27.21 -1.99 18.43
N LYS A 574 -28.44 -1.69 18.78
CA LYS A 574 -28.84 -1.52 20.20
C LYS A 574 -28.52 -2.77 21.01
N ASP A 575 -28.86 -3.95 20.50
CA ASP A 575 -28.68 -5.23 21.20
C ASP A 575 -27.19 -5.53 21.44
N THR A 576 -26.28 -5.20 20.47
CA THR A 576 -24.84 -5.34 20.66
C THR A 576 -24.34 -4.46 21.81
N VAL A 577 -24.75 -3.19 21.83
CA VAL A 577 -24.31 -2.24 22.86
C VAL A 577 -24.84 -2.66 24.22
N ASP A 578 -26.13 -3.01 24.36
CA ASP A 578 -26.74 -3.45 25.62
C ASP A 578 -26.07 -4.73 26.13
N GLY A 579 -25.79 -5.68 25.26
CA GLY A 579 -25.10 -6.91 25.60
C GLY A 579 -23.68 -6.68 26.11
N LEU A 580 -22.89 -5.88 25.40
CA LEU A 580 -21.52 -5.54 25.79
C LEU A 580 -21.47 -4.75 27.10
N ILE A 581 -22.41 -3.82 27.34
CA ILE A 581 -22.54 -3.10 28.61
C ILE A 581 -22.81 -4.10 29.73
N THR A 582 -23.72 -5.06 29.52
CA THR A 582 -24.04 -6.10 30.50
C THR A 582 -22.82 -6.95 30.82
N VAL A 583 -22.04 -7.36 29.81
CA VAL A 583 -20.79 -8.13 29.98
C VAL A 583 -19.77 -7.30 30.76
N ALA A 584 -19.46 -6.07 30.34
CA ALA A 584 -18.48 -5.21 31.02
C ALA A 584 -18.85 -4.96 32.49
N THR A 585 -20.15 -4.86 32.80
CA THR A 585 -20.63 -4.58 34.17
C THR A 585 -20.55 -5.79 35.07
N ASN A 586 -20.91 -6.98 34.59
CA ASN A 586 -21.19 -8.15 35.41
C ASN A 586 -20.12 -9.24 35.38
N THR A 587 -19.20 -9.22 34.39
CA THR A 587 -18.14 -10.26 34.32
C THR A 587 -17.16 -10.18 35.49
N ASN A 588 -16.72 -11.35 35.96
CA ASN A 588 -15.58 -11.49 36.88
C ASN A 588 -14.27 -11.71 36.16
N ASP A 589 -14.27 -11.86 34.83
CA ASP A 589 -13.09 -12.01 33.97
C ASP A 589 -12.62 -10.63 33.52
N ASP A 590 -11.46 -10.20 34.02
CA ASP A 590 -10.89 -8.88 33.67
C ASP A 590 -10.51 -8.76 32.20
N ALA A 591 -10.02 -9.82 31.56
CA ALA A 591 -9.70 -9.81 30.14
C ALA A 591 -10.96 -9.63 29.29
N LEU A 592 -12.04 -10.32 29.62
CA LEU A 592 -13.32 -10.16 28.96
C LEU A 592 -13.91 -8.75 29.18
N ARG A 593 -13.75 -8.18 30.41
CA ARG A 593 -14.16 -6.79 30.68
C ARG A 593 -13.40 -5.80 29.81
N VAL A 594 -12.09 -5.92 29.71
CA VAL A 594 -11.24 -5.09 28.85
C VAL A 594 -11.65 -5.21 27.39
N GLY A 595 -11.87 -6.43 26.90
CA GLY A 595 -12.35 -6.67 25.53
C GLY A 595 -13.72 -6.04 25.26
N ALA A 596 -14.66 -6.15 26.21
CA ALA A 596 -15.99 -5.55 26.06
C ALA A 596 -15.94 -4.02 26.06
N LEU A 597 -15.10 -3.40 26.92
CA LEU A 597 -14.89 -1.94 26.93
C LEU A 597 -14.18 -1.47 25.67
N GLY A 598 -13.23 -2.25 25.16
CA GLY A 598 -12.58 -1.99 23.87
C GLY A 598 -13.59 -2.00 22.72
N ALA A 599 -14.45 -3.02 22.65
CA ALA A 599 -15.50 -3.11 21.64
C ALA A 599 -16.51 -1.96 21.74
N LEU A 600 -16.92 -1.58 22.95
CA LEU A 600 -17.78 -0.43 23.20
C LEU A 600 -17.13 0.88 22.74
N SER A 601 -15.82 1.04 22.95
CA SER A 601 -15.12 2.23 22.47
C SER A 601 -15.15 2.35 20.94
N ARG A 602 -15.02 1.24 20.19
CA ARG A 602 -15.19 1.23 18.72
C ARG A 602 -16.62 1.62 18.33
N LEU A 603 -17.62 1.14 19.03
CA LEU A 603 -19.02 1.44 18.76
C LEU A 603 -19.46 2.86 19.20
N MET A 604 -18.57 3.64 19.82
CA MET A 604 -18.88 5.01 20.27
C MET A 604 -19.29 5.95 19.14
N HIS A 605 -18.71 5.73 17.94
CA HIS A 605 -18.96 6.56 16.76
C HIS A 605 -19.42 5.71 15.59
N VAL A 606 -20.02 6.37 14.61
CA VAL A 606 -20.26 5.85 13.27
C VAL A 606 -19.55 6.76 12.26
N GLU A 607 -19.29 6.24 11.06
CA GLU A 607 -18.81 7.05 9.96
C GLU A 607 -19.91 8.01 9.51
N LYS A 608 -19.60 9.30 9.37
CA LYS A 608 -20.52 10.28 8.79
C LYS A 608 -20.93 9.83 7.38
N PRO A 609 -22.20 9.98 6.98
CA PRO A 609 -22.62 9.73 5.61
C PRO A 609 -21.73 10.48 4.62
N TRP A 610 -21.20 9.76 3.60
CA TRP A 610 -20.33 10.35 2.62
C TRP A 610 -21.04 11.44 1.82
N ASP A 611 -20.45 12.62 1.76
CA ASP A 611 -20.97 13.75 1.01
C ASP A 611 -20.66 13.66 -0.50
N LEU A 612 -20.15 12.52 -0.95
CA LEU A 612 -19.78 12.20 -2.32
C LEU A 612 -18.70 13.13 -2.90
N LYS A 613 -17.87 13.69 -2.03
CA LYS A 613 -16.66 14.41 -2.43
C LYS A 613 -15.42 13.55 -2.27
N ALA A 614 -14.30 14.06 -2.81
CA ALA A 614 -12.99 13.46 -2.54
C ALA A 614 -12.77 13.35 -1.03
N TRP A 615 -12.36 12.17 -0.60
CA TRP A 615 -12.11 11.86 0.79
C TRP A 615 -10.63 11.49 0.92
N TRP A 616 -10.12 11.13 1.99
CA TRP A 616 -8.73 10.85 2.30
C TRP A 616 -7.74 11.03 1.12
N SER A 617 -6.51 11.43 1.36
CA SER A 617 -5.49 11.57 0.31
C SER A 617 -4.80 10.23 0.00
N THR A 618 -3.94 10.22 -1.01
CA THR A 618 -3.06 9.07 -1.32
C THR A 618 -2.09 8.74 -0.17
N ARG A 619 -2.05 9.58 0.86
CA ARG A 619 -1.29 9.39 2.10
C ARG A 619 -2.21 9.59 3.28
N PRO A 620 -3.04 8.60 3.59
CA PRO A 620 -3.90 8.69 4.76
C PRO A 620 -3.06 8.80 6.03
N ASP A 621 -3.63 9.48 7.01
CA ASP A 621 -3.08 9.51 8.36
C ASP A 621 -3.50 8.26 9.16
N ASP A 622 -3.15 8.24 10.43
CA ASP A 622 -3.44 7.16 11.36
C ASP A 622 -4.76 7.36 12.13
N ARG A 623 -5.65 8.23 11.66
CA ARG A 623 -6.92 8.54 12.34
C ARG A 623 -7.96 7.43 12.27
N GLY A 624 -7.75 6.36 11.53
CA GLY A 624 -8.72 5.25 11.52
C GLY A 624 -9.30 4.98 12.93
N PRO A 625 -10.42 4.29 13.07
CA PRO A 625 -11.18 3.50 12.07
C PRO A 625 -12.20 4.32 11.25
N TYR A 626 -12.39 5.58 11.58
CA TYR A 626 -13.35 6.48 10.91
C TYR A 626 -12.62 7.64 10.26
N PHE A 627 -13.07 8.04 9.07
CA PHE A 627 -12.60 9.25 8.41
C PHE A 627 -13.22 10.48 9.08
N GLU A 628 -14.54 10.52 9.19
CA GLU A 628 -15.29 11.56 9.90
C GLU A 628 -16.21 10.92 10.94
N PRO A 629 -15.73 10.68 12.19
CA PRO A 629 -16.54 10.07 13.25
C PRO A 629 -17.62 11.03 13.72
N ILE A 630 -18.84 10.53 13.80
CA ILE A 630 -19.96 11.24 14.41
C ILE A 630 -20.62 10.38 15.50
N PRO A 631 -21.23 10.99 16.53
CA PRO A 631 -22.04 10.28 17.51
C PRO A 631 -23.31 9.72 16.87
N TRP A 632 -23.89 8.70 17.50
CA TRP A 632 -25.16 8.09 17.17
C TRP A 632 -26.00 7.84 18.43
N GLU A 633 -27.19 7.25 18.30
CA GLU A 633 -28.17 7.11 19.38
C GLU A 633 -27.65 6.41 20.65
N ALA A 634 -26.62 5.52 20.51
CA ALA A 634 -26.06 4.80 21.64
C ALA A 634 -24.82 5.46 22.27
N SER A 635 -24.25 6.52 21.65
CA SER A 635 -22.98 7.13 22.06
C SER A 635 -22.95 7.54 23.53
N GLU A 636 -23.98 8.25 24.02
CA GLU A 636 -24.06 8.69 25.42
C GLU A 636 -24.15 7.50 26.42
N ARG A 637 -24.85 6.44 26.04
CA ARG A 637 -24.93 5.23 26.87
C ARG A 637 -23.60 4.49 26.92
N ILE A 638 -22.90 4.41 25.79
CA ILE A 638 -21.56 3.84 25.72
C ILE A 638 -20.62 4.65 26.60
N LYS A 639 -20.61 5.98 26.49
CA LYS A 639 -19.82 6.87 27.34
C LYS A 639 -20.04 6.57 28.84
N ALA A 640 -21.28 6.57 29.27
CA ALA A 640 -21.64 6.29 30.66
C ALA A 640 -21.14 4.89 31.11
N ALA A 641 -21.22 3.89 30.23
CA ALA A 641 -20.76 2.53 30.53
C ALA A 641 -19.23 2.44 30.64
N LEU A 642 -18.48 3.14 29.76
CA LEU A 642 -17.02 3.24 29.83
C LEU A 642 -16.60 3.86 31.17
N GLU A 643 -17.17 5.00 31.55
CA GLU A 643 -16.87 5.70 32.80
C GLU A 643 -17.18 4.85 34.04
N ALA A 644 -18.35 4.17 34.07
CA ALA A 644 -18.80 3.37 35.22
C ALA A 644 -17.96 2.09 35.42
N ASN A 645 -17.40 1.52 34.38
CA ASN A 645 -16.69 0.24 34.44
C ASN A 645 -15.17 0.34 34.37
N PHE A 646 -14.62 1.48 33.99
CA PHE A 646 -13.17 1.66 33.88
C PHE A 646 -12.42 1.44 35.20
N ALA A 647 -12.99 1.89 36.33
CA ALA A 647 -12.37 1.71 37.63
C ALA A 647 -12.26 0.23 38.08
N LYS A 648 -13.04 -0.67 37.46
CA LYS A 648 -13.02 -2.11 37.73
C LYS A 648 -11.87 -2.83 36.97
N VAL A 649 -11.25 -2.16 35.99
CA VAL A 649 -10.13 -2.69 35.20
C VAL A 649 -8.86 -2.68 36.03
N SER A 650 -8.03 -3.72 35.90
CA SER A 650 -6.74 -3.83 36.58
C SER A 650 -5.84 -2.63 36.21
N GLU A 651 -4.95 -2.23 37.12
CA GLU A 651 -4.06 -1.09 36.89
C GLU A 651 -3.16 -1.28 35.65
N ASN A 652 -2.71 -2.51 35.43
CA ASN A 652 -1.86 -2.86 34.28
C ASN A 652 -2.59 -2.74 32.95
N ASP A 653 -3.90 -2.97 32.91
CA ASP A 653 -4.71 -2.96 31.68
C ASP A 653 -5.32 -1.58 31.36
N ARG A 654 -5.29 -0.65 32.35
CA ARG A 654 -5.85 0.70 32.13
C ARG A 654 -5.16 1.50 31.05
N LYS A 655 -3.81 1.47 31.03
CA LYS A 655 -3.04 2.21 30.02
C LYS A 655 -3.33 1.69 28.60
N PRO A 656 -3.18 0.38 28.30
CA PRO A 656 -3.54 -0.17 26.97
C PRO A 656 -4.98 0.14 26.56
N LEU A 657 -5.91 0.13 27.50
CA LEU A 657 -7.32 0.43 27.22
C LEU A 657 -7.55 1.91 26.88
N ILE A 658 -6.87 2.85 27.54
CA ILE A 658 -6.90 4.28 27.21
C ILE A 658 -6.32 4.51 25.80
N GLU A 659 -5.21 3.86 25.47
CA GLU A 659 -4.62 3.94 24.12
C GLU A 659 -5.58 3.40 23.08
N LEU A 660 -6.30 2.29 23.37
CA LEU A 660 -7.31 1.76 22.47
C LEU A 660 -8.51 2.72 22.32
N PHE A 661 -8.94 3.41 23.40
CA PHE A 661 -9.98 4.43 23.30
C PHE A 661 -9.55 5.57 22.36
N ALA A 662 -8.31 6.06 22.49
CA ALA A 662 -7.77 7.10 21.62
C ALA A 662 -7.68 6.62 20.17
N LYS A 663 -7.21 5.38 19.91
CA LYS A 663 -7.21 4.76 18.56
C LYS A 663 -8.62 4.67 17.97
N ASN A 664 -9.65 4.43 18.79
CA ASN A 664 -11.06 4.46 18.38
C ASN A 664 -11.65 5.87 18.28
N ARG A 665 -10.85 6.91 18.30
CA ARG A 665 -11.25 8.32 18.12
C ARG A 665 -12.04 8.91 19.27
N LEU A 666 -11.95 8.33 20.48
CA LEU A 666 -12.52 8.94 21.67
C LEU A 666 -11.59 10.05 22.18
N ASP A 667 -12.18 11.19 22.49
CA ASP A 667 -11.49 12.21 23.27
C ASP A 667 -11.47 11.77 24.74
N VAL A 668 -10.38 11.13 25.13
CA VAL A 668 -10.21 10.58 26.49
C VAL A 668 -10.28 11.67 27.56
N SER A 669 -9.98 12.92 27.22
CA SER A 669 -10.06 14.06 28.15
C SER A 669 -11.51 14.39 28.55
N GLN A 670 -12.49 14.02 27.73
CA GLN A 670 -13.92 14.21 27.98
C GLN A 670 -14.55 13.04 28.72
N LEU A 671 -13.80 11.97 28.99
CA LEU A 671 -14.24 10.83 29.77
C LEU A 671 -13.81 10.98 31.25
N ASN A 672 -14.73 10.80 32.18
CA ASN A 672 -14.44 10.85 33.61
C ASN A 672 -13.85 9.51 34.09
N LEU A 673 -12.72 9.08 33.48
CA LEU A 673 -12.15 7.75 33.75
C LEU A 673 -11.33 7.66 35.02
N LEU A 674 -10.63 8.73 35.40
CA LEU A 674 -9.74 8.77 36.57
C LEU A 674 -9.88 10.13 37.29
N ASN A 675 -10.61 10.19 38.36
CA ASN A 675 -10.44 11.27 39.32
C ASN A 675 -9.03 11.15 39.93
N LYS A 676 -8.05 12.01 39.53
CA LYS A 676 -6.83 12.36 40.30
C LYS A 676 -5.43 12.05 39.76
N ASP A 677 -5.20 11.66 38.53
CA ASP A 677 -3.84 11.81 37.98
C ASP A 677 -3.77 13.05 37.08
N PRO A 678 -3.16 14.16 37.56
CA PRO A 678 -3.02 15.39 36.77
C PRO A 678 -2.29 15.17 35.43
N VAL A 679 -1.35 14.24 35.41
CA VAL A 679 -0.55 13.92 34.21
C VAL A 679 -1.42 13.18 33.19
N ALA A 680 -2.20 12.18 33.61
CA ALA A 680 -3.10 11.46 32.73
C ALA A 680 -4.16 12.37 32.09
N THR A 681 -4.67 13.32 32.86
CA THR A 681 -5.66 14.31 32.39
C THR A 681 -5.12 15.21 31.27
N VAL A 682 -3.86 15.63 31.35
CA VAL A 682 -3.28 16.56 30.37
C VAL A 682 -2.61 15.86 29.19
N LEU A 683 -2.23 14.59 29.32
CA LEU A 683 -1.63 13.80 28.22
C LEU A 683 -2.54 13.66 27.00
N GLY A 684 -3.84 13.55 27.21
CA GLY A 684 -4.83 13.39 26.14
C GLY A 684 -5.23 14.69 25.43
N GLN A 685 -4.75 15.86 25.89
CA GLN A 685 -5.14 17.15 25.28
C GLN A 685 -4.51 17.31 23.90
N PRO A 686 -5.27 17.63 22.85
CA PRO A 686 -4.73 17.87 21.50
C PRO A 686 -3.79 19.08 21.45
N GLN A 687 -4.12 20.14 22.21
CA GLN A 687 -3.31 21.34 22.40
C GLN A 687 -3.31 21.74 23.88
N PRO A 688 -2.31 21.31 24.67
CA PRO A 688 -2.24 21.67 26.07
C PRO A 688 -1.99 23.18 26.23
N ASP A 689 -2.74 23.82 27.13
CA ASP A 689 -2.51 25.19 27.55
C ASP A 689 -1.23 25.32 28.40
N GLU A 690 -0.84 26.51 28.76
CA GLU A 690 0.42 26.75 29.50
C GLU A 690 0.48 26.01 30.87
N PRO A 691 -0.58 25.99 31.71
CA PRO A 691 -0.59 25.19 32.93
C PRO A 691 -0.48 23.69 32.68
N SER A 692 -1.18 23.15 31.69
CA SER A 692 -1.12 21.74 31.29
C SER A 692 0.27 21.38 30.75
N THR A 693 0.87 22.24 29.95
CA THR A 693 2.24 22.06 29.44
C THR A 693 3.26 22.02 30.56
N ALA A 694 3.12 22.87 31.59
CA ALA A 694 4.01 22.84 32.75
C ALA A 694 3.94 21.53 33.55
N ILE A 695 2.74 20.92 33.65
CA ILE A 695 2.56 19.58 34.26
C ILE A 695 3.32 18.53 33.44
N LEU A 696 3.20 18.57 32.11
CA LEU A 696 3.87 17.64 31.19
C LEU A 696 5.38 17.79 31.25
N VAL A 697 5.91 19.01 31.22
CA VAL A 697 7.35 19.32 31.34
C VAL A 697 7.93 18.78 32.63
N ASN A 698 7.24 19.00 33.76
CA ASN A 698 7.69 18.48 35.04
C ASN A 698 7.66 16.95 35.09
N ALA A 699 6.60 16.32 34.56
CA ALA A 699 6.50 14.86 34.48
C ALA A 699 7.58 14.24 33.56
N ALA A 700 7.89 14.87 32.43
CA ALA A 700 8.98 14.41 31.55
C ALA A 700 10.35 14.42 32.22
N LYS A 701 10.58 15.33 33.19
CA LYS A 701 11.84 15.45 33.97
C LYS A 701 11.84 14.57 35.21
N ASP A 702 10.72 14.06 35.66
CA ASP A 702 10.62 13.27 36.89
C ASP A 702 11.24 11.89 36.76
N THR A 703 12.43 11.66 37.31
CA THR A 703 13.15 10.38 37.29
C THR A 703 12.46 9.26 38.03
N LYS A 704 11.42 9.52 38.83
CA LYS A 704 10.58 8.50 39.47
C LYS A 704 9.58 7.88 38.50
N LEU A 705 9.26 8.54 37.41
CA LEU A 705 8.41 7.98 36.36
C LEU A 705 9.23 7.10 35.42
N PRO A 706 8.64 5.99 34.91
CA PRO A 706 9.32 5.15 33.94
C PRO A 706 9.53 5.89 32.61
N TRP A 707 10.61 5.53 31.88
CA TRP A 707 10.98 6.19 30.63
C TRP A 707 9.83 6.34 29.61
N PRO A 708 9.02 5.29 29.33
CA PRO A 708 7.91 5.44 28.37
C PRO A 708 6.95 6.58 28.76
N ARG A 709 6.65 6.73 30.07
CA ARG A 709 5.76 7.79 30.55
C ARG A 709 6.37 9.17 30.40
N ARG A 710 7.66 9.30 30.64
CA ARG A 710 8.42 10.55 30.50
C ARG A 710 8.50 10.98 29.03
N SER A 711 8.75 10.04 28.14
CA SER A 711 8.77 10.28 26.69
C SER A 711 7.38 10.70 26.18
N GLU A 712 6.31 10.03 26.60
CA GLU A 712 4.92 10.45 26.28
C GLU A 712 4.62 11.89 26.71
N CYS A 713 5.10 12.28 27.91
CA CYS A 713 4.91 13.64 28.41
C CYS A 713 5.70 14.67 27.60
N TYR A 714 6.89 14.32 27.11
CA TYR A 714 7.66 15.13 26.18
C TYR A 714 6.89 15.34 24.88
N ASP A 715 6.42 14.28 24.22
CA ASP A 715 5.67 14.36 22.97
C ASP A 715 4.36 15.16 23.14
N ALA A 716 3.69 14.99 24.27
CA ALA A 716 2.49 15.77 24.59
C ALA A 716 2.80 17.28 24.79
N ALA A 717 3.92 17.62 25.44
CA ALA A 717 4.34 19.01 25.60
C ALA A 717 4.66 19.70 24.26
N LEU A 718 5.08 18.94 23.23
CA LEU A 718 5.33 19.48 21.89
C LEU A 718 4.06 19.91 21.16
N ARG A 719 2.89 19.39 21.54
CA ARG A 719 1.60 19.80 20.95
C ARG A 719 1.14 21.19 21.40
N SER A 720 1.81 21.79 22.37
CA SER A 720 1.59 23.18 22.75
C SER A 720 1.98 24.12 21.61
N SER A 721 1.05 24.93 21.15
CA SER A 721 1.24 25.84 19.99
C SER A 721 1.75 27.22 20.39
N ASN A 722 2.59 27.32 21.41
CA ASN A 722 3.12 28.62 21.88
C ASN A 722 4.58 28.83 21.47
N ASP A 723 5.04 30.05 21.53
CA ASP A 723 6.42 30.48 21.23
C ASP A 723 7.47 29.93 22.22
N LYS A 724 7.02 29.33 23.34
CA LYS A 724 7.89 28.75 24.39
C LYS A 724 8.26 27.28 24.13
N THR A 725 7.66 26.63 23.12
CA THR A 725 7.86 25.19 22.87
C THR A 725 9.31 24.78 22.73
N THR A 726 10.12 25.57 22.01
CA THR A 726 11.58 25.32 21.88
C THR A 726 12.29 25.38 23.24
N GLY A 727 11.88 26.30 24.13
CA GLY A 727 12.40 26.38 25.48
C GLY A 727 12.04 25.16 26.33
N TYR A 728 10.81 24.72 26.32
CA TYR A 728 10.35 23.51 27.04
C TYR A 728 11.07 22.25 26.56
N ARG A 729 11.26 22.11 25.27
CA ARG A 729 12.05 21.00 24.71
C ARG A 729 13.45 21.00 25.23
N LEU A 730 14.13 22.13 25.12
CA LEU A 730 15.53 22.29 25.59
C LEU A 730 15.66 22.00 27.08
N GLU A 731 14.69 22.45 27.89
CA GLU A 731 14.66 22.20 29.34
C GLU A 731 14.57 20.70 29.67
N ILE A 732 13.70 19.97 28.99
CA ILE A 732 13.52 18.50 29.18
C ILE A 732 14.76 17.75 28.70
N LEU A 733 15.25 18.05 27.51
CA LEU A 733 16.41 17.38 26.90
C LEU A 733 17.69 17.64 27.70
N ALA A 734 17.85 18.84 28.30
CA ALA A 734 18.95 19.14 29.18
C ALA A 734 18.90 18.33 30.47
N ALA A 735 17.73 18.19 31.08
CA ALA A 735 17.55 17.35 32.25
C ALA A 735 17.89 15.87 31.96
N TRP A 736 17.47 15.36 30.81
CA TRP A 736 17.82 14.00 30.39
C TRP A 736 19.33 13.84 30.09
N LEU A 737 19.97 14.86 29.50
CA LEU A 737 21.42 14.82 29.23
C LEU A 737 22.22 14.70 30.54
N ASP A 738 21.74 15.28 31.64
CA ASP A 738 22.39 15.28 32.97
C ASP A 738 22.19 13.96 33.73
N GLU A 739 21.30 13.04 33.28
CA GLU A 739 21.07 11.77 33.95
C GLU A 739 22.22 10.78 33.71
N ALA A 740 22.76 10.20 34.80
CA ALA A 740 23.88 9.28 34.75
C ALA A 740 23.54 7.94 34.04
N ASN A 741 22.29 7.50 34.18
CA ASN A 741 21.75 6.24 33.57
C ASN A 741 20.54 6.58 32.67
N ARG A 742 20.68 7.52 31.76
CA ARG A 742 19.61 7.91 30.86
C ARG A 742 19.28 6.79 29.84
N ASP A 743 18.04 6.76 29.43
CA ASP A 743 17.61 5.85 28.36
C ASP A 743 18.29 6.23 27.04
N PRO A 744 18.77 5.25 26.24
CA PRO A 744 19.41 5.51 24.94
C PRO A 744 18.51 6.29 23.97
N SER A 745 17.19 6.19 24.08
CA SER A 745 16.26 6.97 23.25
C SER A 745 16.32 8.46 23.54
N ALA A 746 16.77 8.89 24.73
CA ALA A 746 16.97 10.30 25.03
C ALA A 746 18.09 10.91 24.16
N ASP A 747 19.17 10.17 23.91
CA ASP A 747 20.25 10.63 23.02
C ASP A 747 19.76 10.81 21.58
N GLN A 748 18.84 9.96 21.12
CA GLN A 748 18.21 10.11 19.81
C GLN A 748 17.35 11.38 19.76
N LEU A 749 16.51 11.63 20.76
CA LEU A 749 15.66 12.83 20.83
C LEU A 749 16.47 14.12 20.90
N ILE A 750 17.61 14.11 21.60
CA ILE A 750 18.56 15.24 21.61
C ILE A 750 19.15 15.45 20.20
N THR A 751 19.50 14.38 19.53
CA THR A 751 20.05 14.41 18.16
C THR A 751 19.02 14.94 17.17
N ASP A 752 17.77 14.51 17.29
CA ASP A 752 16.66 14.98 16.45
C ASP A 752 16.40 16.47 16.66
N PHE A 753 16.41 16.92 17.91
CA PHE A 753 16.29 18.35 18.23
C PHE A 753 17.39 19.18 17.57
N VAL A 754 18.65 18.74 17.65
CA VAL A 754 19.81 19.46 17.08
C VAL A 754 19.70 19.56 15.55
N ASN A 755 19.20 18.53 14.88
CA ASN A 755 19.19 18.40 13.42
C ASN A 755 17.89 18.86 12.74
N GLU A 756 16.97 19.48 13.47
CA GLU A 756 15.72 19.99 12.84
C GLU A 756 16.00 21.07 11.79
N THR A 757 15.28 20.98 10.66
CA THR A 757 15.49 21.82 9.47
C THR A 757 15.17 23.30 9.67
N ASN A 758 14.29 23.64 10.60
CA ASN A 758 13.90 25.02 10.92
C ASN A 758 14.86 25.78 11.84
N ARG A 759 15.94 25.15 12.32
CA ARG A 759 16.89 25.75 13.25
C ARG A 759 17.52 27.05 12.73
N GLY A 760 17.67 27.19 11.43
CA GLY A 760 18.11 28.42 10.78
C GLY A 760 17.19 29.64 11.02
N THR A 761 15.91 29.44 11.30
CA THR A 761 14.94 30.49 11.63
C THR A 761 14.90 30.82 13.14
N GLU A 762 15.47 29.95 13.96
CA GLU A 762 15.46 30.04 15.42
C GLU A 762 16.82 30.50 16.03
N VAL A 763 17.77 30.92 15.20
CA VAL A 763 19.16 31.28 15.64
C VAL A 763 19.17 32.24 16.82
N ALA A 764 18.41 33.33 16.76
CA ALA A 764 18.34 34.30 17.83
C ALA A 764 17.75 33.72 19.13
N LYS A 765 16.75 32.88 19.03
CA LYS A 765 16.09 32.22 20.14
C LYS A 765 16.99 31.17 20.80
N LEU A 766 17.72 30.37 20.01
CA LEU A 766 18.69 29.42 20.52
C LEU A 766 19.86 30.12 21.24
N ASP A 767 20.35 31.25 20.73
CA ASP A 767 21.35 32.08 21.40
C ASP A 767 20.85 32.62 22.75
N GLU A 768 19.60 33.14 22.78
CA GLU A 768 19.00 33.61 24.03
C GLU A 768 18.87 32.49 25.06
N LEU A 769 18.43 31.30 24.63
CA LEU A 769 18.29 30.12 25.49
C LEU A 769 19.64 29.60 25.97
N ALA A 770 20.68 29.59 25.12
CA ALA A 770 22.03 29.21 25.52
C ALA A 770 22.58 30.10 26.65
N LYS A 771 22.34 31.42 26.60
CA LYS A 771 22.79 32.39 27.59
C LYS A 771 22.03 32.33 28.90
N LYS A 772 20.76 31.97 28.88
CA LYS A 772 19.87 31.94 30.05
C LYS A 772 19.81 30.62 30.79
N SER A 773 20.32 29.56 30.21
CA SER A 773 20.17 28.19 30.69
C SER A 773 21.49 27.64 31.28
N GLY A 774 21.42 26.49 31.99
CA GLY A 774 22.62 25.79 32.48
C GLY A 774 23.43 25.15 31.34
N ASP A 775 24.62 24.67 31.67
CA ASP A 775 25.64 24.19 30.72
C ASP A 775 25.14 23.10 29.76
N SER A 776 24.31 22.19 30.22
CA SER A 776 23.77 21.11 29.39
C SER A 776 22.77 21.65 28.36
N ALA A 777 21.90 22.59 28.74
CA ALA A 777 20.99 23.23 27.79
C ALA A 777 21.77 24.11 26.80
N ALA A 778 22.77 24.88 27.29
CA ALA A 778 23.67 25.65 26.44
C ALA A 778 24.44 24.76 25.44
N ARG A 779 24.91 23.58 25.87
CA ARG A 779 25.56 22.58 25.01
C ARG A 779 24.66 22.11 23.89
N ILE A 780 23.40 21.78 24.20
CA ILE A 780 22.44 21.32 23.18
C ILE A 780 22.09 22.48 22.23
N ALA A 781 21.83 23.68 22.73
CA ALA A 781 21.55 24.86 21.93
C ALA A 781 22.72 25.21 20.97
N TRP A 782 23.95 25.18 21.47
CA TRP A 782 25.16 25.41 20.65
C TRP A 782 25.40 24.29 19.63
N ARG A 783 25.09 23.02 19.96
CA ARG A 783 25.12 21.95 18.95
C ARG A 783 24.15 22.25 17.82
N ALA A 784 22.94 22.72 18.12
CA ALA A 784 21.96 23.10 17.08
C ALA A 784 22.48 24.29 16.24
N LEU A 785 23.03 25.33 16.85
CA LEU A 785 23.64 26.49 16.17
C LEU A 785 24.80 26.08 15.25
N LEU A 786 25.73 25.26 15.73
CA LEU A 786 26.87 24.77 14.94
C LEU A 786 26.39 23.83 13.80
N THR A 787 25.31 23.09 14.00
CA THR A 787 24.71 22.29 12.93
C THR A 787 24.11 23.17 11.82
N VAL A 788 23.49 24.32 12.16
CA VAL A 788 23.06 25.33 11.17
C VAL A 788 24.27 25.86 10.38
N LEU A 789 25.37 26.10 11.04
CA LEU A 789 26.61 26.59 10.38
C LEU A 789 27.17 25.56 9.40
N ASN A 790 27.19 24.28 9.77
CA ASN A 790 27.80 23.19 9.02
C ASN A 790 26.88 22.61 7.95
N SER A 791 25.56 22.88 8.01
CA SER A 791 24.57 22.31 7.09
C SER A 791 24.63 23.00 5.71
N PRO A 792 24.70 22.24 4.61
CA PRO A 792 24.57 22.78 3.26
C PRO A 792 23.16 23.32 2.97
N LEU A 793 22.17 22.93 3.75
CA LEU A 793 20.76 23.35 3.60
C LEU A 793 20.46 24.70 4.26
N SER A 794 21.34 25.17 5.14
CA SER A 794 21.14 26.43 5.84
C SER A 794 21.42 27.64 4.96
N LYS A 795 20.59 28.68 5.10
CA LYS A 795 20.79 29.96 4.40
C LYS A 795 22.08 30.62 4.85
N GLU A 796 22.80 31.26 3.96
CA GLU A 796 24.04 31.97 4.26
C GLU A 796 23.85 33.06 5.32
N GLU A 797 22.67 33.72 5.34
CA GLU A 797 22.32 34.71 6.37
C GLU A 797 22.30 34.07 7.77
N SER A 798 21.69 32.90 7.92
CA SER A 798 21.64 32.17 9.19
C SER A 798 23.03 31.70 9.63
N LYS A 799 23.84 31.21 8.68
CA LYS A 799 25.24 30.83 8.95
C LYS A 799 26.06 32.04 9.44
N LYS A 800 25.89 33.21 8.80
CA LYS A 800 26.53 34.44 9.21
C LYS A 800 26.10 34.86 10.63
N GLN A 801 24.80 34.79 10.94
CA GLN A 801 24.30 35.09 12.28
C GLN A 801 24.96 34.20 13.36
N VAL A 802 25.09 32.91 13.11
CA VAL A 802 25.76 31.97 14.04
C VAL A 802 27.22 32.33 14.22
N ARG A 803 27.96 32.69 13.17
CA ARG A 803 29.35 33.17 13.27
C ARG A 803 29.44 34.43 14.08
N ASP A 804 28.59 35.42 13.80
CA ASP A 804 28.55 36.71 14.51
C ASP A 804 28.27 36.53 16.01
N ILE A 805 27.45 35.55 16.40
CA ILE A 805 27.16 35.17 17.79
C ILE A 805 28.40 34.54 18.43
N ALA A 806 29.01 33.57 17.78
CA ALA A 806 30.21 32.88 18.26
C ALA A 806 31.40 33.84 18.43
N ASP A 807 31.56 34.82 17.55
CA ASP A 807 32.62 35.82 17.62
C ASP A 807 32.42 36.84 18.77
N LYS A 808 31.16 37.10 19.17
CA LYS A 808 30.84 38.07 20.25
C LYS A 808 30.86 37.48 21.65
N ASN A 809 30.71 36.17 21.80
CA ASN A 809 30.58 35.58 23.14
C ASN A 809 31.18 34.15 23.23
N PRO A 810 32.51 34.01 23.18
CA PRO A 810 33.13 32.71 23.04
C PRO A 810 33.43 31.97 24.35
N MET A 811 33.12 32.53 25.53
CA MET A 811 33.57 31.97 26.81
C MET A 811 32.57 31.06 27.51
N GLU A 812 31.50 30.66 26.86
CA GLU A 812 30.49 29.78 27.42
C GLU A 812 30.95 28.30 27.38
N VAL A 813 30.86 27.63 28.52
CA VAL A 813 31.17 26.19 28.64
C VAL A 813 30.41 25.34 27.62
N GLY A 814 29.12 25.62 27.42
CA GLY A 814 28.27 24.94 26.45
C GLY A 814 28.77 25.05 25.01
N PHE A 815 29.35 26.16 24.60
CA PHE A 815 29.95 26.36 23.29
C PHE A 815 31.15 25.43 23.05
N PHE A 816 32.11 25.38 23.98
CA PHE A 816 33.26 24.49 23.83
C PHE A 816 32.90 23.01 23.89
N LEU A 817 31.95 22.65 24.75
CA LEU A 817 31.39 21.27 24.75
C LEU A 817 30.76 20.90 23.40
N ALA A 818 30.00 21.80 22.79
CA ALA A 818 29.39 21.57 21.47
C ALA A 818 30.44 21.49 20.36
N LEU A 819 31.50 22.30 20.39
CA LEU A 819 32.64 22.23 19.46
C LEU A 819 33.35 20.88 19.55
N ALA A 820 33.58 20.36 20.77
CA ALA A 820 34.17 19.05 20.99
C ALA A 820 33.24 17.90 20.46
N ASP A 821 31.95 17.98 20.70
CA ASP A 821 30.96 17.00 20.26
C ASP A 821 30.91 16.87 18.73
N LEU A 822 30.85 18.02 18.04
CA LEU A 822 30.67 18.08 16.58
C LEU A 822 32.00 18.18 15.82
N LYS A 823 33.12 18.31 16.54
CA LYS A 823 34.46 18.46 15.98
C LYS A 823 34.53 19.56 14.91
N THR A 824 33.87 20.70 15.17
CA THR A 824 33.69 21.79 14.20
C THR A 824 34.96 22.65 14.11
N PRO A 825 35.67 22.69 12.95
CA PRO A 825 36.84 23.52 12.78
C PRO A 825 36.48 24.99 12.53
N GLY A 826 37.49 25.88 12.56
CA GLY A 826 37.36 27.29 12.23
C GLY A 826 37.03 28.19 13.42
N PHE A 827 37.18 27.68 14.63
CA PHE A 827 37.03 28.39 15.90
C PHE A 827 38.30 28.32 16.77
N GLU A 828 39.44 28.04 16.15
CA GLU A 828 40.72 27.85 16.88
C GLU A 828 41.10 29.04 17.74
N LYS A 829 40.85 30.28 17.26
CA LYS A 829 41.11 31.51 18.01
C LYS A 829 40.26 31.63 19.28
N GLN A 830 38.98 31.26 19.17
CA GLN A 830 38.05 31.27 20.31
C GLN A 830 38.43 30.18 21.32
N ILE A 831 38.86 29.03 20.83
CA ILE A 831 39.32 27.91 21.67
C ILE A 831 40.59 28.27 22.41
N GLU A 832 41.57 28.87 21.71
CA GLU A 832 42.81 29.39 22.33
C GLU A 832 42.50 30.42 23.40
N ALA A 833 41.60 31.37 23.11
CA ALA A 833 41.19 32.35 24.12
C ALA A 833 40.51 31.68 25.32
N GLY A 834 39.71 30.65 25.13
CA GLY A 834 39.07 29.84 26.18
C GLY A 834 40.09 29.06 27.02
N MET A 835 41.18 28.59 26.44
CA MET A 835 42.27 27.89 27.15
C MET A 835 43.08 28.82 28.06
N HIS A 836 42.99 30.12 27.83
CA HIS A 836 43.67 31.14 28.65
C HIS A 836 42.70 31.99 29.47
N PHE A 837 41.43 31.59 29.58
CA PHE A 837 40.41 32.32 30.31
C PHE A 837 40.56 32.14 31.83
N ASP A 838 39.99 33.05 32.61
CA ASP A 838 40.09 33.04 34.09
C ASP A 838 39.01 32.15 34.74
N ASN A 839 38.78 30.98 34.18
CA ASN A 839 37.83 30.01 34.72
C ASN A 839 38.29 28.58 34.39
N GLU A 840 38.62 27.80 35.42
CA GLU A 840 39.15 26.43 35.29
C GLU A 840 38.26 25.49 34.46
N LYS A 841 36.93 25.60 34.60
CA LYS A 841 35.96 24.81 33.83
C LYS A 841 36.01 25.15 32.35
N THR A 842 36.10 26.43 32.01
CA THR A 842 36.21 26.91 30.61
C THR A 842 37.51 26.43 29.97
N ILE A 843 38.67 26.56 30.71
CA ILE A 843 39.96 26.04 30.25
C ILE A 843 39.90 24.57 29.90
N LYS A 844 39.34 23.78 30.80
CA LYS A 844 39.24 22.30 30.61
C LYS A 844 38.43 21.94 29.39
N VAL A 845 37.23 22.54 29.16
CA VAL A 845 36.38 22.22 28.03
C VAL A 845 36.94 22.79 26.71
N ALA A 846 37.60 23.93 26.73
CA ALA A 846 38.27 24.49 25.56
C ALA A 846 39.47 23.60 25.12
N SER A 847 40.27 23.14 26.09
CA SER A 847 41.39 22.20 25.81
C SER A 847 40.87 20.89 25.19
N ALA A 848 39.78 20.34 25.71
CA ALA A 848 39.14 19.13 25.16
C ALA A 848 38.60 19.36 23.73
N ALA A 849 38.05 20.56 23.43
CA ALA A 849 37.58 20.91 22.09
C ALA A 849 38.75 20.97 21.07
N MET A 850 39.88 21.58 21.47
CA MET A 850 41.09 21.63 20.62
C MET A 850 41.62 20.23 20.30
N GLU A 851 41.68 19.35 21.30
CA GLU A 851 42.11 17.96 21.13
C GLU A 851 41.17 17.19 20.19
N ALA A 852 39.86 17.32 20.38
CA ALA A 852 38.85 16.63 19.54
C ALA A 852 38.90 17.06 18.07
N ILE A 853 39.09 18.35 17.78
CA ILE A 853 39.18 18.88 16.41
C ILE A 853 40.52 18.47 15.76
N THR A 854 41.65 18.55 16.48
CA THR A 854 42.97 18.20 15.96
C THR A 854 43.04 16.70 15.58
N THR A 855 42.47 15.84 16.43
CA THR A 855 42.44 14.40 16.20
C THR A 855 41.55 14.03 14.99
N ALA A 856 40.48 14.77 14.74
CA ALA A 856 39.56 14.53 13.61
C ALA A 856 40.19 14.88 12.24
N SER A 857 41.20 15.82 12.22
CA SER A 857 41.83 16.30 11.00
C SER A 857 42.86 15.35 10.40
N ALA A 858 43.17 14.22 11.05
CA ALA A 858 44.34 13.36 10.75
C ALA A 858 44.06 12.09 9.94
N SER A 859 42.87 11.85 9.39
CA SER A 859 42.55 10.59 8.67
C SER A 859 42.44 10.78 7.15
N PRO A 860 43.16 10.00 6.29
CA PRO A 860 43.10 10.10 4.84
C PRO A 860 42.09 9.08 4.30
N ASP A 861 40.94 9.55 3.82
CA ASP A 861 39.87 8.67 3.38
C ASP A 861 39.39 9.00 1.95
N GLY A 862 40.05 8.42 0.93
CA GLY A 862 39.58 8.37 -0.45
C GLY A 862 39.55 9.71 -1.23
N LYS A 863 39.19 9.66 -2.51
CA LYS A 863 38.95 10.84 -3.35
C LYS A 863 37.55 11.42 -3.06
N LYS A 864 37.43 12.75 -3.08
CA LYS A 864 36.13 13.42 -2.95
C LYS A 864 35.22 13.07 -4.13
N MET A 865 33.93 12.87 -3.87
CA MET A 865 32.94 12.56 -4.90
C MET A 865 32.85 13.66 -5.96
N ALA A 866 33.06 14.93 -5.59
CA ALA A 866 33.09 16.06 -6.51
C ALA A 866 34.20 15.94 -7.60
N ASP A 867 35.23 15.16 -7.33
CA ASP A 867 36.37 14.94 -8.23
C ASP A 867 36.24 13.68 -9.10
N LEU A 868 35.12 12.94 -8.98
CA LEU A 868 34.83 11.70 -9.67
C LEU A 868 33.62 11.85 -10.59
N LYS A 869 33.58 11.07 -11.68
CA LYS A 869 32.37 10.96 -12.50
C LYS A 869 31.31 10.10 -11.79
N ALA A 870 30.02 10.36 -12.03
CA ALA A 870 28.92 9.64 -11.41
C ALA A 870 29.01 8.11 -11.60
N ASP A 871 29.41 7.65 -12.80
CA ASP A 871 29.61 6.22 -13.11
C ASP A 871 30.76 5.59 -12.31
N GLU A 872 31.83 6.35 -12.03
CA GLU A 872 32.95 5.87 -11.19
C GLU A 872 32.51 5.73 -9.74
N VAL A 873 31.76 6.71 -9.23
CA VAL A 873 31.17 6.65 -7.87
C VAL A 873 30.21 5.48 -7.74
N LYS A 874 29.32 5.30 -8.73
CA LYS A 874 28.37 4.19 -8.79
C LYS A 874 29.10 2.84 -8.76
N LYS A 875 30.14 2.69 -9.55
CA LYS A 875 30.97 1.47 -9.61
C LYS A 875 31.61 1.18 -8.26
N ILE A 876 32.27 2.16 -7.64
CA ILE A 876 32.93 2.01 -6.34
C ILE A 876 31.90 1.60 -5.28
N ALA A 877 30.78 2.29 -5.20
CA ALA A 877 29.73 2.01 -4.22
C ALA A 877 29.02 0.67 -4.43
N MET A 878 28.97 0.15 -5.67
CA MET A 878 28.45 -1.20 -5.95
C MET A 878 29.42 -2.32 -5.59
N GLU A 879 30.73 -2.11 -5.81
CA GLU A 879 31.78 -3.13 -5.65
C GLU A 879 32.39 -3.16 -4.25
N SER A 880 32.19 -2.11 -3.45
CA SER A 880 32.78 -1.96 -2.11
C SER A 880 31.73 -2.16 -1.02
N LYS A 881 32.16 -2.70 0.13
CA LYS A 881 31.36 -2.79 1.34
C LYS A 881 31.71 -1.63 2.27
N GLY A 882 30.68 -0.92 2.77
CA GLY A 882 30.83 0.20 3.70
C GLY A 882 30.67 -0.18 5.16
N ASP A 883 30.89 0.79 6.04
CA ASP A 883 30.65 0.68 7.48
C ASP A 883 29.29 1.31 7.83
N ILE A 884 28.37 0.51 8.38
CA ILE A 884 27.01 0.92 8.72
C ILE A 884 26.99 2.04 9.78
N ALA A 885 27.85 1.95 10.79
CA ALA A 885 27.87 2.93 11.89
C ALA A 885 28.39 4.31 11.42
N ASN A 886 29.38 4.33 10.53
CA ASN A 886 29.84 5.55 9.89
C ASN A 886 28.81 6.09 8.91
N GLY A 887 28.15 5.21 8.15
CA GLY A 887 27.04 5.58 7.27
C GLY A 887 25.90 6.27 7.98
N ALA A 888 25.52 5.82 9.18
CA ALA A 888 24.53 6.47 10.03
C ALA A 888 24.96 7.90 10.43
N LYS A 889 26.25 8.09 10.74
CA LYS A 889 26.79 9.42 11.02
C LYS A 889 26.73 10.33 9.78
N HIS A 890 27.07 9.81 8.60
CA HIS A 890 26.97 10.57 7.35
C HIS A 890 25.53 10.90 6.99
N PHE A 891 24.58 10.00 7.19
CA PHE A 891 23.14 10.24 7.01
C PHE A 891 22.66 11.43 7.86
N THR A 892 23.10 11.51 9.10
CA THR A 892 22.79 12.62 10.00
C THR A 892 23.52 13.90 9.61
N ALA A 893 24.84 13.82 9.35
CA ALA A 893 25.68 14.98 9.06
C ALA A 893 25.30 15.69 7.74
N LEU A 894 24.85 14.94 6.72
CA LEU A 894 24.35 15.48 5.46
C LEU A 894 22.93 16.06 5.56
N GLY A 895 22.28 15.96 6.73
CA GLY A 895 20.92 16.43 6.93
C GLY A 895 19.83 15.57 6.32
N CYS A 896 20.10 14.32 5.92
CA CYS A 896 19.09 13.41 5.36
C CYS A 896 17.92 13.22 6.34
N ILE A 897 18.20 13.12 7.64
CA ILE A 897 17.22 13.01 8.72
C ILE A 897 16.28 14.23 8.83
N ALA A 898 16.67 15.37 8.28
CA ALA A 898 15.83 16.57 8.29
C ALA A 898 14.55 16.39 7.46
N CYS A 899 14.66 15.66 6.35
CA CYS A 899 13.55 15.38 5.41
C CYS A 899 13.07 13.94 5.47
N HIS A 900 13.92 12.98 5.85
CA HIS A 900 13.57 11.57 5.87
C HIS A 900 13.46 11.05 7.31
N SER A 901 12.40 10.28 7.58
CA SER A 901 12.26 9.52 8.82
C SER A 901 12.75 8.08 8.62
N ILE A 902 13.42 7.53 9.62
CA ILE A 902 13.75 6.12 9.76
C ILE A 902 12.93 5.44 10.87
N ASP A 903 12.24 6.24 11.68
CA ASP A 903 11.29 5.78 12.69
C ASP A 903 9.86 5.80 12.12
N PRO A 904 9.13 4.68 12.11
CA PRO A 904 7.76 4.64 11.61
C PRO A 904 6.79 5.51 12.44
N ALA A 905 7.12 5.83 13.70
CA ALA A 905 6.30 6.70 14.54
C ALA A 905 6.55 8.19 14.30
N ALA A 906 7.62 8.58 13.62
CA ALA A 906 7.94 9.98 13.39
C ALA A 906 7.02 10.64 12.36
N ALA A 907 6.77 11.95 12.50
CA ALA A 907 6.02 12.73 11.52
C ALA A 907 6.68 12.68 10.14
N GLN A 908 5.89 12.37 9.11
CA GLN A 908 6.39 12.25 7.74
C GLN A 908 6.71 13.64 7.17
N LYS A 909 7.98 13.86 6.82
CA LYS A 909 8.48 15.08 6.17
C LYS A 909 8.89 14.84 4.71
N GLY A 910 9.23 13.61 4.36
CA GLY A 910 9.63 13.13 3.05
C GLY A 910 9.39 11.62 2.96
N PRO A 911 9.89 10.91 1.93
CA PRO A 911 9.82 9.46 1.85
C PRO A 911 10.42 8.80 3.10
N TYR A 912 9.68 7.84 3.69
CA TYR A 912 10.16 7.04 4.81
C TYR A 912 11.30 6.12 4.37
N LEU A 913 12.43 6.14 5.09
CA LEU A 913 13.62 5.36 4.74
C LEU A 913 13.93 4.20 5.71
N GLY A 914 13.20 4.02 6.81
CA GLY A 914 13.45 2.94 7.76
C GLY A 914 13.41 1.53 7.15
N ALA A 915 12.75 1.37 6.01
CA ALA A 915 12.70 0.13 5.24
C ALA A 915 13.42 0.23 3.87
N ALA A 916 14.27 1.22 3.65
CA ALA A 916 14.87 1.49 2.35
C ALA A 916 15.67 0.29 1.80
N GLY A 917 16.46 -0.38 2.63
CA GLY A 917 17.24 -1.55 2.25
C GLY A 917 16.43 -2.84 2.10
N ALA A 918 15.17 -2.87 2.56
CA ALA A 918 14.22 -3.93 2.27
C ALA A 918 13.45 -3.66 0.96
N LYS A 919 13.25 -2.38 0.63
CA LYS A 919 12.41 -1.92 -0.48
C LYS A 919 13.17 -1.78 -1.80
N PHE A 920 14.42 -1.38 -1.74
CA PHE A 920 15.17 -0.96 -2.93
C PHE A 920 16.52 -1.69 -3.00
N GLN A 921 16.93 -2.03 -4.21
CA GLN A 921 18.24 -2.59 -4.47
C GLN A 921 19.33 -1.51 -4.31
N ARG A 922 20.57 -1.94 -4.08
CA ARG A 922 21.71 -1.05 -3.82
C ARG A 922 21.96 -0.03 -4.94
N ASP A 923 21.82 -0.44 -6.18
CA ASP A 923 21.97 0.41 -7.37
C ASP A 923 20.93 1.53 -7.41
N TYR A 924 19.68 1.24 -7.03
CA TYR A 924 18.61 2.23 -6.93
C TYR A 924 18.88 3.23 -5.81
N LEU A 925 19.36 2.78 -4.64
CA LEU A 925 19.73 3.66 -3.53
C LEU A 925 20.87 4.60 -3.92
N ILE A 926 21.89 4.09 -4.61
CA ILE A 926 23.01 4.90 -5.12
C ILE A 926 22.49 5.97 -6.09
N GLU A 927 21.68 5.57 -7.06
CA GLU A 927 21.13 6.48 -8.06
C GLU A 927 20.23 7.55 -7.45
N SER A 928 19.38 7.19 -6.48
CA SER A 928 18.49 8.12 -5.79
C SER A 928 19.22 9.20 -5.00
N VAL A 929 20.42 8.92 -4.49
CA VAL A 929 21.25 9.90 -3.79
C VAL A 929 22.07 10.75 -4.78
N LEU A 930 22.54 10.18 -5.88
CA LEU A 930 23.34 10.90 -6.89
C LEU A 930 22.48 11.79 -7.78
N ASP A 931 21.31 11.30 -8.18
CA ASP A 931 20.37 12.01 -9.07
C ASP A 931 18.93 11.90 -8.54
N PRO A 932 18.58 12.66 -7.48
CA PRO A 932 17.28 12.58 -6.85
C PRO A 932 16.12 13.09 -7.72
N GLY A 933 16.42 13.74 -8.84
CA GLY A 933 15.44 14.17 -9.83
C GLY A 933 15.04 13.09 -10.83
N LYS A 934 15.84 12.02 -10.98
CA LYS A 934 15.64 11.01 -12.02
C LYS A 934 14.34 10.20 -11.81
N VAL A 935 14.07 9.80 -10.55
CA VAL A 935 12.83 9.11 -10.19
C VAL A 935 12.32 9.70 -8.88
N VAL A 936 11.26 10.49 -8.96
CA VAL A 936 10.62 11.07 -7.77
C VAL A 936 9.45 10.18 -7.37
N ALA A 937 9.43 9.74 -6.10
CA ALA A 937 8.35 8.93 -5.58
C ALA A 937 7.00 9.65 -5.72
N GLN A 938 5.95 8.89 -6.02
CA GLN A 938 4.60 9.44 -6.19
C GLN A 938 4.19 10.23 -4.95
N GLY A 939 3.64 11.43 -5.17
CA GLY A 939 3.21 12.33 -4.10
C GLY A 939 4.33 13.17 -3.46
N PHE A 940 5.60 13.02 -3.88
CA PHE A 940 6.71 13.88 -3.46
C PHE A 940 7.22 14.78 -4.60
N GLN A 941 6.46 14.89 -5.68
CA GLN A 941 6.76 15.79 -6.78
C GLN A 941 6.65 17.24 -6.31
N THR A 942 7.60 18.06 -6.77
CA THR A 942 7.58 19.49 -6.46
C THR A 942 6.41 20.15 -7.17
N SER A 943 5.58 20.87 -6.40
CA SER A 943 4.55 21.77 -6.90
C SER A 943 4.93 23.20 -6.57
N VAL A 944 4.76 24.10 -7.54
CA VAL A 944 4.99 25.54 -7.42
C VAL A 944 3.68 26.25 -7.65
N PHE A 945 3.21 26.98 -6.64
CA PHE A 945 1.98 27.75 -6.68
C PHE A 945 2.29 29.24 -6.78
N ALA A 946 1.97 29.88 -7.90
CA ALA A 946 1.93 31.32 -8.00
C ALA A 946 0.60 31.81 -7.41
N MET A 947 0.65 32.60 -6.36
CA MET A 947 -0.53 33.09 -5.65
C MET A 947 -1.07 34.38 -6.29
N LYS A 948 -2.35 34.70 -6.06
CA LYS A 948 -2.98 35.93 -6.55
C LYS A 948 -2.40 37.19 -5.92
N ASP A 949 -1.80 37.07 -4.73
CA ASP A 949 -1.08 38.15 -4.02
C ASP A 949 0.35 38.35 -4.50
N HIS A 950 0.72 37.70 -5.61
CA HIS A 950 2.07 37.68 -6.20
C HIS A 950 3.15 36.93 -5.38
N SER A 951 2.80 36.27 -4.29
CA SER A 951 3.73 35.38 -3.58
C SER A 951 3.83 34.04 -4.32
N THR A 952 4.92 33.31 -4.07
CA THR A 952 5.13 31.95 -4.57
C THR A 952 5.26 31.01 -3.39
N LYS A 953 4.53 29.89 -3.45
CA LYS A 953 4.65 28.77 -2.52
C LYS A 953 5.18 27.55 -3.27
N MET A 954 6.13 26.85 -2.68
CA MET A 954 6.75 25.67 -3.28
C MET A 954 6.85 24.55 -2.24
N GLY A 955 6.52 23.33 -2.65
CA GLY A 955 6.55 22.17 -1.78
C GLY A 955 5.98 20.94 -2.49
N PHE A 956 5.70 19.90 -1.74
CA PHE A 956 4.89 18.79 -2.20
C PHE A 956 3.53 18.79 -1.51
N VAL A 957 2.49 18.49 -2.30
CA VAL A 957 1.11 18.48 -1.80
C VAL A 957 0.90 17.20 -0.98
N THR A 958 0.52 17.34 0.28
CA THR A 958 0.21 16.20 1.17
C THR A 958 -1.27 15.92 1.28
N ALA A 959 -2.11 16.96 1.10
CA ALA A 959 -3.57 16.83 1.06
C ALA A 959 -4.15 18.01 0.27
N GLU A 960 -5.29 17.78 -0.36
CA GLU A 960 -6.18 18.83 -0.83
C GLU A 960 -7.60 18.47 -0.42
N GLN A 961 -8.23 19.32 0.39
CA GLN A 961 -9.56 19.09 0.91
C GLN A 961 -10.31 20.42 1.03
N ASP A 962 -11.58 20.46 0.63
CA ASP A 962 -12.46 21.62 0.70
C ASP A 962 -11.87 22.91 0.07
N GLY A 963 -11.11 22.75 -1.01
CA GLY A 963 -10.41 23.86 -1.66
C GLY A 963 -9.24 24.43 -0.85
N VAL A 964 -8.75 23.67 0.14
CA VAL A 964 -7.52 23.97 0.90
C VAL A 964 -6.46 22.93 0.54
N ILE A 965 -5.33 23.41 0.03
CA ILE A 965 -4.16 22.59 -0.28
C ILE A 965 -3.22 22.62 0.94
N THR A 966 -2.87 21.46 1.46
CA THR A 966 -1.80 21.33 2.45
C THR A 966 -0.50 21.06 1.74
N LEU A 967 0.40 22.02 1.78
CA LEU A 967 1.71 21.99 1.16
C LEU A 967 2.78 21.80 2.23
N ARG A 968 3.72 20.88 2.00
CA ARG A 968 4.95 20.80 2.81
C ARG A 968 6.13 21.34 2.01
N ASP A 969 6.88 22.24 2.63
CA ASP A 969 8.09 22.79 2.04
C ASP A 969 9.33 21.91 2.31
N ILE A 970 10.50 22.33 1.83
CA ILE A 970 11.77 21.60 2.00
C ILE A 970 12.19 21.45 3.49
N THR A 971 11.66 22.30 4.37
CA THR A 971 11.93 22.20 5.82
C THR A 971 11.02 21.20 6.52
N GLY A 972 10.04 20.63 5.79
CA GLY A 972 9.00 19.79 6.35
C GLY A 972 7.86 20.56 7.01
N ALA A 973 7.90 21.90 7.01
CA ALA A 973 6.82 22.71 7.55
C ALA A 973 5.57 22.60 6.67
N ALA A 974 4.43 22.36 7.30
CA ALA A 974 3.15 22.32 6.61
C ALA A 974 2.54 23.72 6.57
N SER A 975 2.06 24.12 5.39
CA SER A 975 1.28 25.34 5.20
C SER A 975 -0.01 25.01 4.43
N GLN A 976 -1.09 25.71 4.78
CA GLN A 976 -2.35 25.60 4.08
C GLN A 976 -2.53 26.79 3.13
N ILE A 977 -2.88 26.52 1.89
CA ILE A 977 -3.21 27.51 0.87
C ILE A 977 -4.59 27.21 0.32
N LYS A 978 -5.41 28.25 0.16
CA LYS A 978 -6.72 28.08 -0.46
C LYS A 978 -6.55 27.98 -1.98
N ARG A 979 -7.16 26.99 -2.59
CA ARG A 979 -7.16 26.81 -4.05
C ARG A 979 -7.68 28.07 -4.77
N ALA A 980 -8.64 28.77 -4.17
CA ALA A 980 -9.17 30.03 -4.69
C ALA A 980 -8.13 31.16 -4.77
N ASP A 981 -7.07 31.12 -3.97
CA ASP A 981 -6.01 32.14 -3.96
C ASP A 981 -4.84 31.78 -4.90
N VAL A 982 -4.86 30.61 -5.50
CA VAL A 982 -3.87 30.16 -6.50
C VAL A 982 -4.21 30.81 -7.85
N LYS A 983 -3.19 31.41 -8.47
CA LYS A 983 -3.26 31.96 -9.82
C LYS A 983 -2.81 30.95 -10.86
N GLU A 984 -1.74 30.24 -10.57
CA GLU A 984 -1.13 29.24 -11.46
C GLU A 984 -0.44 28.17 -10.63
N GLU A 985 -0.51 26.93 -11.08
CA GLU A 985 0.19 25.79 -10.51
C GLU A 985 1.12 25.18 -11.57
N GLN A 986 2.36 24.90 -11.19
CA GLN A 986 3.37 24.30 -12.07
C GLN A 986 4.00 23.09 -11.37
N HIS A 987 4.27 22.04 -12.14
CA HIS A 987 4.97 20.84 -11.72
C HIS A 987 6.28 20.70 -12.51
N PRO A 988 7.39 21.27 -12.02
CA PRO A 988 8.66 21.30 -12.76
C PRO A 988 9.31 19.93 -12.97
N GLY A 989 8.73 18.85 -12.48
CA GLY A 989 9.28 17.48 -12.57
C GLY A 989 10.56 17.25 -11.76
N THR A 990 10.92 18.21 -10.89
CA THR A 990 12.13 18.13 -10.06
C THR A 990 11.83 17.57 -8.67
N SER A 991 12.83 16.94 -8.06
CA SER A 991 12.77 16.53 -6.67
C SER A 991 13.05 17.72 -5.74
N MET A 992 12.41 17.74 -4.57
CA MET A 992 12.77 18.64 -3.48
C MET A 992 14.05 18.22 -2.75
N MET A 993 14.52 16.99 -2.92
CA MET A 993 15.83 16.56 -2.45
C MET A 993 16.91 17.24 -3.31
N PRO A 994 17.82 18.04 -2.71
CA PRO A 994 18.81 18.76 -3.48
C PRO A 994 19.81 17.82 -4.17
N ALA A 995 20.10 18.06 -5.42
CA ALA A 995 21.20 17.37 -6.11
C ALA A 995 22.56 17.75 -5.50
N GLY A 996 23.48 16.79 -5.44
CA GLY A 996 24.84 17.03 -4.96
C GLY A 996 25.01 17.07 -3.44
N LEU A 997 24.00 16.69 -2.65
CA LEU A 997 24.11 16.62 -1.18
C LEU A 997 25.32 15.82 -0.69
N ALA A 998 25.65 14.73 -1.40
CA ALA A 998 26.78 13.86 -1.07
C ALA A 998 28.12 14.30 -1.68
N SER A 999 28.18 15.41 -2.44
CA SER A 999 29.38 15.84 -3.18
C SER A 999 30.59 16.13 -2.27
N GLY A 1000 30.36 16.50 -1.02
CA GLY A 1000 31.41 16.75 -0.01
C GLY A 1000 32.00 15.47 0.60
N LEU A 1001 31.40 14.30 0.41
CA LEU A 1001 31.89 13.02 0.90
C LEU A 1001 33.07 12.53 0.06
N THR A 1002 33.89 11.67 0.64
CA THR A 1002 34.77 10.79 -0.12
C THR A 1002 34.02 9.59 -0.65
N SER A 1003 34.57 8.89 -1.63
CA SER A 1003 33.97 7.67 -2.19
C SER A 1003 33.71 6.58 -1.12
N ASN A 1004 34.58 6.48 -0.11
CA ASN A 1004 34.43 5.52 0.97
C ASN A 1004 33.28 5.95 1.91
N GLN A 1005 33.23 7.24 2.28
CA GLN A 1005 32.13 7.78 3.09
C GLN A 1005 30.76 7.67 2.39
N PHE A 1006 30.73 7.84 1.07
CA PHE A 1006 29.51 7.59 0.30
C PHE A 1006 29.12 6.12 0.31
N THR A 1007 30.10 5.22 0.20
CA THR A 1007 29.85 3.76 0.29
C THR A 1007 29.30 3.38 1.68
N ASP A 1008 29.83 4.00 2.76
CA ASP A 1008 29.31 3.84 4.11
C ASP A 1008 27.85 4.28 4.22
N LEU A 1009 27.51 5.44 3.63
CA LEU A 1009 26.14 5.94 3.58
C LEU A 1009 25.19 4.96 2.87
N ILE A 1010 25.60 4.43 1.71
CA ILE A 1010 24.82 3.45 0.95
C ILE A 1010 24.69 2.13 1.72
N GLU A 1011 25.73 1.70 2.44
CA GLU A 1011 25.66 0.51 3.31
C GLU A 1011 24.66 0.69 4.43
N TYR A 1012 24.65 1.87 5.08
CA TYR A 1012 23.66 2.21 6.09
C TYR A 1012 22.23 2.18 5.53
N LEU A 1013 21.98 2.85 4.39
CA LEU A 1013 20.65 2.84 3.75
C LEU A 1013 20.22 1.42 3.37
N SER A 1014 21.14 0.60 2.89
CA SER A 1014 20.89 -0.81 2.55
C SER A 1014 20.61 -1.68 3.78
N SER A 1015 21.10 -1.28 4.96
CA SER A 1015 20.87 -1.97 6.23
C SER A 1015 19.53 -1.64 6.87
N LEU A 1016 18.84 -0.57 6.44
CA LEU A 1016 17.54 -0.15 6.95
C LEU A 1016 16.45 -1.10 6.43
N LYS A 1017 16.20 -2.15 7.19
CA LYS A 1017 15.25 -3.23 6.86
C LYS A 1017 14.14 -3.32 7.90
N GLN A 1018 13.77 -2.23 8.54
CA GLN A 1018 12.64 -2.23 9.45
C GLN A 1018 11.39 -2.59 8.62
N THR A 1019 10.87 -3.78 8.84
CA THR A 1019 9.52 -4.12 8.42
C THR A 1019 8.62 -3.20 9.22
N GLY A 1020 7.92 -2.33 8.52
CA GLY A 1020 6.96 -1.43 9.16
C GLY A 1020 6.03 -2.27 10.03
N GLY A 1021 6.04 -2.00 11.33
CA GLY A 1021 5.22 -2.69 12.30
C GLY A 1021 3.72 -2.49 12.01
#